data_4ee455712115159f3ace79b89f626353
#
_entry.id   4ee455712115159f3ace79b89f626353
#
_cell.length_a   1.000
_cell.length_b   1.000
_cell.length_c   1.000
_cell.angle_alpha   90.00
_cell.angle_beta   90.00
_cell.angle_gamma   90.00
#
_symmetry.space_group_name_H-M   'P 1'
#
loop_
_entity.id
_entity.type
_entity.pdbx_description
1 polymer ?
#
loop_
_entity_poly.entity_id
_entity_poly.type
_entity_poly.pdbx_seq_one_letter_code
_entity_poly.pdbx_strand_id
1 'polypeptide(L)'
;MNNFLLKPLFEKKADPLTLLLRDIFKDNKYAMSYLGALSIGLGFSHTNTLNAEEADSSVEEIIVTASKRATNIQDLPMAVQAISAEELEAKNITDFDDIAALSPSITLDSSGTGNSYFYIRGVSDGGFGNRAGAQASTAYYIDEQPVSTIGGNPDPHIYDINRVEILKGPQGTLYGSSSQSGTVRIITNKPDPSGFEAGFDIERGDIHDGSTDESLETFVNIPLGTNTALRISAYDISNGGWIDNVPSTVSFYYTGATIDNSSYVEDDYNWIDKSGHRIRLGHDMDSGTTIDLSFLSHESFSNGSWETDVVEGARKNSRFADETFDDEFTQTSLTINGNLSDDIEFTFNTSIFDREIDYTYDYTNYVYTNYYDSYSAYAYDYDYYASTDARMFYVENDQYDRQSTEFRMQSTNDSGFRWILGVFIEDQELAYSTTYNMPAISNILTSVPGRWWKQDNVREDSQKAIFGEATWPLSDKTDLTVGMRAYKNEADFDAKDGYMGYYQDHPILSWAAGRTEKYSKDFSDVSPKINIAHKLNDDVLLYATYSEGFRPSGTNRLNRQARESGIVPATYDSDTLTNFEAGFKSTLADGKIVLNGNLHTMNWDDFQSTSYIYDLLTVAFVQNVGQATISGLELESYFNISDSFSASLMLALTDPEFKEDIYDLQGQLSTPKGNQLAYVPTEQFVMSMNKDFVIRNRDAYISYDHSYTGESYQSSANTDTNASYSLANLRFGVNPSSKGSSDADDIVGFLQNASLEVYLENVHDSDPTLGIYDDFGDVRRTGSKPRTIGLRLRYRF
;
A
#
# COMPACT_ATOMS: atom_id res chain seq x y z
N MET A 1 -20.72 6.29 -29.53
CA MET A 1 -21.94 5.54 -29.76
C MET A 1 -22.84 5.46 -28.52
N ASN A 2 -22.62 6.35 -27.55
CA ASN A 2 -23.20 6.28 -26.19
C ASN A 2 -24.21 7.39 -25.85
N ASN A 3 -24.99 7.89 -26.79
CA ASN A 3 -25.94 8.98 -26.50
C ASN A 3 -27.42 8.62 -26.71
N PHE A 4 -27.81 7.34 -26.67
CA PHE A 4 -29.17 6.96 -27.05
C PHE A 4 -30.02 6.24 -25.99
N LEU A 5 -29.49 5.90 -24.84
CA LEU A 5 -30.23 5.09 -23.84
C LEU A 5 -30.65 5.83 -22.53
N LEU A 6 -30.18 7.04 -22.29
CA LEU A 6 -30.47 7.74 -21.02
C LEU A 6 -31.44 8.94 -21.09
N LYS A 7 -31.89 9.32 -22.29
CA LYS A 7 -32.77 10.49 -22.45
C LYS A 7 -34.20 10.39 -21.88
N PRO A 8 -34.86 9.22 -21.69
CA PRO A 8 -36.18 9.13 -21.14
C PRO A 8 -36.28 9.16 -19.60
N LEU A 9 -35.15 9.00 -18.85
CA LEU A 9 -35.21 8.91 -17.38
C LEU A 9 -35.14 10.26 -16.68
N PHE A 10 -34.78 11.33 -17.35
CA PHE A 10 -34.57 12.66 -16.75
C PHE A 10 -35.74 13.65 -16.89
N GLU A 11 -36.91 13.24 -17.40
CA GLU A 11 -38.10 14.11 -17.48
C GLU A 11 -39.05 14.07 -16.27
N LYS A 12 -38.73 13.25 -15.25
CA LYS A 12 -39.36 13.41 -13.92
C LYS A 12 -38.65 14.55 -13.19
N LYS A 13 -39.40 15.45 -12.54
CA LYS A 13 -38.86 16.53 -11.69
C LYS A 13 -37.76 15.94 -10.82
N ALA A 14 -36.53 16.38 -11.02
CA ALA A 14 -35.40 15.98 -10.19
C ALA A 14 -35.75 16.25 -8.73
N ASP A 15 -35.59 15.24 -7.87
CA ASP A 15 -35.80 15.41 -6.45
C ASP A 15 -34.76 16.38 -5.85
N PRO A 16 -35.02 16.90 -4.64
CA PRO A 16 -34.16 17.89 -4.01
C PRO A 16 -32.70 17.40 -3.81
N LEU A 17 -32.52 16.09 -3.62
CA LEU A 17 -31.20 15.47 -3.44
C LEU A 17 -30.40 15.49 -4.76
N THR A 18 -31.01 15.09 -5.87
CA THR A 18 -30.41 15.15 -7.20
C THR A 18 -30.02 16.59 -7.58
N LEU A 19 -30.79 17.59 -7.15
CA LEU A 19 -30.45 19.00 -7.37
C LEU A 19 -29.29 19.46 -6.50
N LEU A 20 -29.25 19.04 -5.24
CA LEU A 20 -28.17 19.35 -4.31
C LEU A 20 -26.83 18.71 -4.77
N LEU A 21 -26.87 17.43 -5.11
CA LEU A 21 -25.68 16.70 -5.59
C LEU A 21 -25.16 17.28 -6.91
N ARG A 22 -26.05 17.69 -7.82
CA ARG A 22 -25.65 18.34 -9.06
C ARG A 22 -24.95 19.69 -8.85
N ASP A 23 -25.33 20.44 -7.80
CA ASP A 23 -24.72 21.73 -7.51
C ASP A 23 -23.36 21.55 -6.77
N ILE A 24 -23.20 20.47 -6.00
CA ILE A 24 -21.93 20.12 -5.32
C ILE A 24 -20.90 19.61 -6.34
N PHE A 25 -21.29 18.72 -7.26
CA PHE A 25 -20.37 18.08 -8.22
C PHE A 25 -20.46 18.67 -9.63
N LYS A 26 -20.71 19.94 -9.76
CA LYS A 26 -20.99 20.63 -11.02
C LYS A 26 -19.86 20.51 -12.06
N ASP A 27 -18.64 20.39 -11.62
CA ASP A 27 -17.44 20.35 -12.43
C ASP A 27 -16.84 18.93 -12.57
N ASN A 28 -17.36 17.93 -11.87
CA ASN A 28 -16.92 16.54 -11.94
C ASN A 28 -17.70 15.74 -13.00
N LYS A 29 -17.01 15.29 -14.07
CA LYS A 29 -17.61 14.62 -15.24
C LYS A 29 -18.13 13.20 -14.96
N TYR A 30 -17.58 12.52 -13.96
CA TYR A 30 -17.87 11.12 -13.63
C TYR A 30 -18.95 10.98 -12.54
N ALA A 31 -19.02 11.89 -11.59
CA ALA A 31 -20.01 11.89 -10.52
C ALA A 31 -21.45 11.83 -11.04
N MET A 32 -21.74 12.46 -12.19
CA MET A 32 -23.05 12.41 -12.83
C MET A 32 -23.43 11.01 -13.37
N SER A 33 -22.47 10.15 -13.65
CA SER A 33 -22.71 8.78 -14.11
C SER A 33 -23.11 7.87 -12.95
N TYR A 34 -22.51 8.08 -11.78
CA TYR A 34 -22.81 7.33 -10.55
C TYR A 34 -24.14 7.75 -9.91
N LEU A 35 -24.50 9.02 -10.01
CA LEU A 35 -25.83 9.52 -9.59
C LEU A 35 -26.99 8.86 -10.35
N GLY A 36 -26.75 8.45 -11.60
CA GLY A 36 -27.70 7.68 -12.41
C GLY A 36 -27.97 6.27 -11.84
N ALA A 37 -26.98 5.63 -11.24
CA ALA A 37 -27.09 4.32 -10.59
C ALA A 37 -27.85 4.42 -9.24
N LEU A 38 -27.62 5.48 -8.48
CA LEU A 38 -28.35 5.79 -7.24
C LEU A 38 -29.86 5.97 -7.45
N SER A 39 -30.26 6.60 -8.57
CA SER A 39 -31.70 6.81 -8.87
C SER A 39 -32.49 5.53 -9.16
N ILE A 40 -31.80 4.42 -9.48
CA ILE A 40 -32.40 3.09 -9.66
C ILE A 40 -32.68 2.44 -8.29
N GLY A 41 -31.81 2.66 -7.29
CA GLY A 41 -31.96 2.14 -5.93
C GLY A 41 -33.12 2.76 -5.14
N LEU A 42 -33.43 4.03 -5.37
CA LEU A 42 -34.51 4.76 -4.69
C LEU A 42 -35.94 4.26 -5.00
N GLY A 43 -36.05 3.34 -6.00
CA GLY A 43 -37.36 2.77 -6.39
C GLY A 43 -37.81 1.55 -5.57
N PHE A 44 -36.99 0.99 -4.67
CA PHE A 44 -37.24 -0.27 -3.98
C PHE A 44 -37.22 -0.20 -2.45
N SER A 45 -37.72 0.88 -1.84
CA SER A 45 -37.77 0.97 -0.38
C SER A 45 -38.78 -0.03 0.21
N HIS A 46 -38.23 -1.16 0.74
CA HIS A 46 -38.95 -1.97 1.72
C HIS A 46 -38.28 -1.71 3.08
N THR A 47 -39.05 -1.17 4.00
CA THR A 47 -38.63 -0.91 5.38
C THR A 47 -38.40 -2.22 6.13
N ASN A 48 -37.15 -2.58 6.35
CA ASN A 48 -36.80 -3.50 7.43
C ASN A 48 -36.44 -2.68 8.67
N THR A 49 -37.25 -2.83 9.71
CA THR A 49 -36.92 -2.30 11.04
C THR A 49 -35.81 -3.13 11.64
N LEU A 50 -34.60 -2.55 11.70
CA LEU A 50 -33.53 -3.08 12.55
C LEU A 50 -34.00 -2.96 14.02
N ASN A 51 -34.11 -4.07 14.68
CA ASN A 51 -34.24 -4.12 16.14
C ASN A 51 -32.88 -3.79 16.73
N ALA A 52 -32.76 -2.72 17.48
CA ALA A 52 -31.60 -2.49 18.31
C ALA A 52 -31.54 -3.60 19.37
N GLU A 53 -30.61 -4.52 19.26
CA GLU A 53 -30.19 -5.38 20.36
C GLU A 53 -29.53 -4.52 21.44
N GLU A 54 -29.75 -4.88 22.71
CA GLU A 54 -29.04 -4.25 23.84
C GLU A 54 -27.53 -4.41 23.58
N ALA A 55 -26.80 -3.32 23.47
CA ALA A 55 -25.37 -3.32 23.23
C ALA A 55 -24.66 -4.06 24.38
N ASP A 56 -24.06 -5.19 24.06
CA ASP A 56 -23.12 -5.88 24.94
C ASP A 56 -21.88 -4.99 25.08
N SER A 57 -21.49 -4.68 26.31
CA SER A 57 -20.34 -3.82 26.59
C SER A 57 -18.99 -4.54 26.47
N SER A 58 -18.95 -5.73 25.89
CA SER A 58 -17.72 -6.46 25.55
C SER A 58 -17.02 -5.86 24.33
N VAL A 59 -15.71 -6.03 24.24
CA VAL A 59 -14.95 -5.75 23.00
C VAL A 59 -15.44 -6.71 21.93
N GLU A 60 -15.66 -6.21 20.73
CA GLU A 60 -16.13 -6.99 19.59
C GLU A 60 -15.24 -8.20 19.28
N GLU A 61 -15.84 -9.36 19.03
CA GLU A 61 -15.13 -10.54 18.57
C GLU A 61 -14.80 -10.43 17.07
N ILE A 62 -13.52 -10.29 16.73
CA ILE A 62 -13.08 -10.18 15.34
C ILE A 62 -12.66 -11.56 14.83
N ILE A 63 -13.33 -12.02 13.78
CA ILE A 63 -12.95 -13.22 13.05
C ILE A 63 -11.98 -12.85 11.92
N VAL A 64 -10.81 -13.47 11.92
CA VAL A 64 -9.77 -13.24 10.90
C VAL A 64 -9.53 -14.52 10.08
N THR A 65 -8.93 -14.36 8.91
CA THR A 65 -8.54 -15.46 8.02
C THR A 65 -7.01 -15.53 7.81
N ALA A 66 -6.27 -14.94 8.72
CA ALA A 66 -4.80 -14.83 8.69
C ALA A 66 -4.08 -16.20 8.57
N SER A 67 -4.62 -17.25 9.19
CA SER A 67 -4.11 -18.63 9.07
C SER A 67 -4.73 -19.44 7.94
N LYS A 68 -5.36 -18.76 6.96
CA LYS A 68 -6.19 -19.37 5.90
C LYS A 68 -7.39 -20.18 6.42
N ARG A 69 -7.75 -19.99 7.68
CA ARG A 69 -8.95 -20.47 8.37
C ARG A 69 -9.63 -19.33 9.08
N ALA A 70 -10.96 -19.33 9.12
CA ALA A 70 -11.72 -18.39 9.94
C ALA A 70 -11.49 -18.73 11.42
N THR A 71 -10.91 -17.83 12.17
CA THR A 71 -10.53 -18.03 13.58
C THR A 71 -10.72 -16.72 14.33
N ASN A 72 -11.24 -16.78 15.57
CA ASN A 72 -11.26 -15.60 16.44
C ASN A 72 -9.82 -15.11 16.66
N ILE A 73 -9.59 -13.81 16.50
CA ILE A 73 -8.26 -13.19 16.63
C ILE A 73 -7.60 -13.50 17.97
N GLN A 74 -8.38 -13.68 19.06
CA GLN A 74 -7.88 -13.99 20.40
C GLN A 74 -7.44 -15.47 20.55
N ASP A 75 -7.95 -16.36 19.71
CA ASP A 75 -7.55 -17.77 19.68
C ASP A 75 -6.36 -18.03 18.72
N LEU A 76 -5.96 -17.05 17.94
CA LEU A 76 -4.90 -17.19 16.96
C LEU A 76 -3.52 -16.97 17.60
N PRO A 77 -2.63 -18.00 17.66
CA PRO A 77 -1.36 -17.94 18.38
C PRO A 77 -0.26 -17.26 17.52
N MET A 78 -0.49 -16.03 17.13
CA MET A 78 0.45 -15.16 16.39
C MET A 78 0.11 -13.67 16.56
N ALA A 79 1.07 -12.80 16.30
CA ALA A 79 0.84 -11.38 16.28
C ALA A 79 0.07 -11.01 15.01
N VAL A 80 -1.16 -10.54 15.17
CA VAL A 80 -2.02 -10.04 14.09
C VAL A 80 -2.87 -8.91 14.62
N GLN A 81 -2.96 -7.84 13.83
CA GLN A 81 -3.88 -6.73 14.04
C GLN A 81 -4.99 -6.84 13.00
N ALA A 82 -6.23 -6.59 13.40
CA ALA A 82 -7.35 -6.49 12.48
C ALA A 82 -8.07 -5.17 12.72
N ILE A 83 -8.33 -4.43 11.66
CA ILE A 83 -9.11 -3.19 11.66
C ILE A 83 -10.45 -3.54 11.04
N SER A 84 -11.54 -3.47 11.83
CA SER A 84 -12.89 -3.86 11.38
C SER A 84 -13.49 -2.83 10.42
N ALA A 85 -14.56 -3.21 9.72
CA ALA A 85 -15.33 -2.30 8.86
C ALA A 85 -15.79 -1.05 9.61
N GLU A 86 -16.28 -1.24 10.84
CA GLU A 86 -16.75 -0.15 11.71
C GLU A 86 -15.62 0.79 12.10
N GLU A 87 -14.41 0.25 12.37
CA GLU A 87 -13.24 1.06 12.68
C GLU A 87 -12.72 1.80 11.45
N LEU A 88 -12.68 1.13 10.26
CA LEU A 88 -12.34 1.77 8.99
C LEU A 88 -13.25 2.97 8.70
N GLU A 89 -14.57 2.79 8.85
CA GLU A 89 -15.54 3.86 8.64
C GLU A 89 -15.46 4.96 9.71
N ALA A 90 -15.30 4.60 10.99
CA ALA A 90 -15.29 5.57 12.09
C ALA A 90 -14.04 6.45 12.09
N LYS A 91 -12.92 5.92 11.62
CA LYS A 91 -11.64 6.63 11.55
C LYS A 91 -11.33 7.22 10.19
N ASN A 92 -12.22 7.02 9.21
CA ASN A 92 -12.01 7.46 7.82
C ASN A 92 -10.68 6.94 7.24
N ILE A 93 -10.51 5.63 7.26
CA ILE A 93 -9.33 4.99 6.69
C ILE A 93 -9.58 4.78 5.21
N THR A 94 -8.86 5.51 4.38
CA THR A 94 -9.10 5.58 2.94
C THR A 94 -7.95 5.09 2.08
N ASP A 95 -6.73 5.00 2.65
CA ASP A 95 -5.51 4.61 1.94
C ASP A 95 -4.48 3.96 2.86
N PHE A 96 -3.29 3.75 2.33
CA PHE A 96 -2.18 3.11 3.05
C PHE A 96 -1.57 3.98 4.14
N ASP A 97 -1.53 5.29 3.96
CA ASP A 97 -1.05 6.24 4.97
C ASP A 97 -1.89 6.15 6.24
N ASP A 98 -3.21 6.05 6.08
CA ASP A 98 -4.15 5.89 7.18
C ASP A 98 -3.95 4.56 7.92
N ILE A 99 -3.76 3.44 7.17
CA ILE A 99 -3.47 2.13 7.78
C ILE A 99 -2.17 2.18 8.59
N ALA A 100 -1.11 2.76 8.04
CA ALA A 100 0.18 2.90 8.71
C ALA A 100 0.06 3.78 9.96
N ALA A 101 -0.70 4.88 9.89
CA ALA A 101 -0.94 5.78 11.03
C ALA A 101 -1.64 5.09 12.21
N LEU A 102 -2.36 3.97 11.98
CA LEU A 102 -3.05 3.19 13.02
C LEU A 102 -2.27 1.95 13.48
N SER A 103 -1.12 1.65 12.90
CA SER A 103 -0.35 0.45 13.24
C SER A 103 1.11 0.81 13.57
N PRO A 104 1.49 0.88 14.85
CA PRO A 104 2.83 1.31 15.24
C PRO A 104 3.95 0.31 14.87
N SER A 105 3.61 -0.87 14.37
CA SER A 105 4.58 -1.83 13.81
C SER A 105 4.78 -1.69 12.31
N ILE A 106 4.09 -0.74 11.66
CA ILE A 106 4.26 -0.43 10.24
C ILE A 106 4.99 0.90 10.09
N THR A 107 5.92 0.92 9.16
CA THR A 107 6.49 2.15 8.60
C THR A 107 6.14 2.15 7.12
N LEU A 108 5.65 3.28 6.64
CA LEU A 108 5.36 3.52 5.23
C LEU A 108 6.42 4.46 4.66
N ASP A 109 6.98 4.09 3.53
CA ASP A 109 7.76 4.97 2.67
C ASP A 109 6.97 5.20 1.39
N SER A 110 6.61 6.45 1.11
CA SER A 110 5.80 6.82 -0.04
C SER A 110 6.27 8.16 -0.60
N SER A 111 6.53 8.20 -1.90
CA SER A 111 6.81 9.44 -2.64
C SER A 111 5.64 9.89 -3.50
N GLY A 112 4.50 9.23 -3.37
CA GLY A 112 3.27 9.52 -4.09
C GLY A 112 2.56 8.27 -4.60
N THR A 113 1.59 8.50 -5.46
CA THR A 113 0.75 7.46 -6.07
C THR A 113 1.59 6.37 -6.73
N GLY A 114 1.26 5.11 -6.47
CA GLY A 114 1.91 3.95 -7.08
C GLY A 114 3.33 3.66 -6.62
N ASN A 115 3.87 4.45 -5.70
CA ASN A 115 5.23 4.30 -5.19
C ASN A 115 5.25 4.25 -3.66
N SER A 116 4.60 3.21 -3.11
CA SER A 116 4.46 3.02 -1.66
C SER A 116 5.01 1.67 -1.23
N TYR A 117 5.74 1.65 -0.10
CA TYR A 117 6.36 0.47 0.50
C TYR A 117 5.99 0.35 1.96
N PHE A 118 5.49 -0.82 2.35
CA PHE A 118 5.30 -1.17 3.75
C PHE A 118 6.51 -1.90 4.30
N TYR A 119 6.94 -1.48 5.48
CA TYR A 119 7.92 -2.19 6.29
C TYR A 119 7.25 -2.57 7.62
N ILE A 120 7.19 -3.87 7.91
CA ILE A 120 6.63 -4.37 9.16
C ILE A 120 7.77 -4.69 10.12
N ARG A 121 7.65 -4.25 11.40
CA ARG A 121 8.66 -4.50 12.44
C ARG A 121 10.06 -4.00 12.10
N GLY A 122 10.16 -2.97 11.28
CA GLY A 122 11.45 -2.40 10.89
C GLY A 122 12.29 -3.24 9.91
N VAL A 123 11.68 -4.18 9.18
CA VAL A 123 12.36 -4.93 8.12
C VAL A 123 12.46 -4.04 6.88
N SER A 124 13.28 -3.01 6.96
CA SER A 124 13.51 -2.02 5.89
C SER A 124 14.81 -2.34 5.14
N ASP A 125 14.74 -2.40 3.82
CA ASP A 125 15.89 -2.60 2.94
C ASP A 125 16.55 -1.29 2.47
N GLY A 126 16.10 -0.16 3.00
CA GLY A 126 16.69 1.15 2.75
C GLY A 126 16.00 1.96 1.67
N GLY A 127 14.87 1.48 1.16
CA GLY A 127 14.05 2.21 0.19
C GLY A 127 14.58 2.19 -1.24
N PHE A 128 13.89 2.90 -2.10
CA PHE A 128 14.05 3.08 -3.55
C PHE A 128 13.46 1.99 -4.42
N GLY A 129 12.40 2.38 -5.12
CA GLY A 129 11.69 1.65 -6.16
C GLY A 129 12.52 1.21 -7.36
N ASN A 130 13.55 0.40 -7.14
CA ASN A 130 14.33 -0.14 -8.23
C ASN A 130 13.57 -1.29 -8.90
N ARG A 131 13.06 -1.09 -10.12
CA ARG A 131 12.33 -2.10 -10.91
C ARG A 131 13.18 -3.34 -11.22
N ALA A 132 14.50 -3.21 -11.24
CA ALA A 132 15.42 -4.33 -11.32
C ALA A 132 15.86 -4.85 -9.93
N GLY A 133 15.22 -4.36 -8.86
CA GLY A 133 15.59 -4.62 -7.49
C GLY A 133 15.04 -5.90 -6.90
N ALA A 134 15.16 -6.01 -5.58
CA ALA A 134 14.58 -7.08 -4.80
C ALA A 134 13.05 -7.02 -4.79
N GLN A 135 12.39 -8.15 -4.59
CA GLN A 135 10.95 -8.18 -4.31
C GLN A 135 10.66 -7.52 -2.95
N ALA A 136 9.42 -7.05 -2.76
CA ALA A 136 8.99 -6.45 -1.50
C ALA A 136 9.19 -7.41 -0.31
N SER A 137 9.56 -6.88 0.85
CA SER A 137 9.67 -7.66 2.09
C SER A 137 8.32 -7.92 2.74
N THR A 138 7.32 -7.09 2.45
CA THR A 138 5.94 -7.21 2.95
C THR A 138 5.00 -7.60 1.82
N ALA A 139 4.23 -8.67 2.00
CA ALA A 139 3.22 -9.09 1.05
C ALA A 139 1.94 -8.25 1.20
N TYR A 140 1.33 -7.92 0.06
CA TYR A 140 0.06 -7.24 0.00
C TYR A 140 -0.97 -8.07 -0.75
N TYR A 141 -2.17 -8.21 -0.16
CA TYR A 141 -3.26 -9.03 -0.69
C TYR A 141 -4.58 -8.25 -0.72
N ILE A 142 -5.33 -8.42 -1.80
CA ILE A 142 -6.75 -8.08 -1.84
C ILE A 142 -7.53 -9.40 -1.89
N ASP A 143 -8.32 -9.69 -0.85
CA ASP A 143 -8.93 -11.00 -0.59
C ASP A 143 -7.89 -12.14 -0.55
N GLU A 144 -7.94 -13.09 -1.48
CA GLU A 144 -6.97 -14.19 -1.59
C GLU A 144 -5.86 -13.92 -2.63
N GLN A 145 -5.80 -12.73 -3.22
CA GLN A 145 -4.96 -12.40 -4.35
C GLN A 145 -3.72 -11.62 -3.95
N PRO A 146 -2.50 -12.07 -4.30
CA PRO A 146 -1.30 -11.26 -4.13
C PRO A 146 -1.31 -10.10 -5.15
N VAL A 147 -1.06 -8.88 -4.66
CA VAL A 147 -0.99 -7.67 -5.51
C VAL A 147 0.29 -6.86 -5.28
N SER A 148 1.26 -7.39 -4.48
CA SER A 148 2.55 -6.74 -4.29
C SER A 148 3.30 -6.63 -5.61
N THR A 149 3.86 -5.48 -5.93
CA THR A 149 4.66 -5.27 -7.13
C THR A 149 6.08 -4.80 -6.79
N ILE A 150 7.02 -5.08 -7.68
CA ILE A 150 8.40 -4.58 -7.57
C ILE A 150 8.38 -3.11 -7.97
N GLY A 151 9.01 -2.26 -7.19
CA GLY A 151 9.07 -0.82 -7.50
C GLY A 151 7.91 0.00 -6.97
N GLY A 152 7.07 -0.55 -6.09
CA GLY A 152 5.97 0.14 -5.40
C GLY A 152 4.66 -0.65 -5.47
N ASN A 153 3.94 -0.69 -4.36
CA ASN A 153 2.65 -1.38 -4.28
C ASN A 153 1.51 -0.48 -4.79
N PRO A 154 0.45 -1.07 -5.39
CA PRO A 154 -0.77 -0.32 -5.69
C PRO A 154 -1.43 0.15 -4.38
N ASP A 155 -2.00 1.35 -4.38
CA ASP A 155 -2.72 1.93 -3.24
C ASP A 155 -4.21 2.12 -3.58
N PRO A 156 -5.02 1.04 -3.55
CA PRO A 156 -6.44 1.12 -3.82
C PRO A 156 -7.15 1.89 -2.71
N HIS A 157 -8.16 2.65 -3.07
CA HIS A 157 -9.01 3.30 -2.10
C HIS A 157 -9.76 2.30 -1.23
N ILE A 158 -9.76 2.52 0.09
CA ILE A 158 -10.36 1.66 1.11
C ILE A 158 -11.84 2.02 1.26
N TYR A 159 -12.71 1.41 0.47
CA TYR A 159 -14.15 1.59 0.56
C TYR A 159 -14.92 0.28 0.37
N ASP A 160 -16.01 0.11 1.11
CA ASP A 160 -16.82 -1.12 1.13
C ASP A 160 -15.97 -2.36 1.46
N ILE A 161 -15.15 -2.24 2.49
CA ILE A 161 -14.22 -3.26 2.96
C ILE A 161 -14.76 -3.89 4.24
N ASN A 162 -14.59 -5.20 4.39
CA ASN A 162 -14.99 -5.94 5.58
C ASN A 162 -13.99 -5.73 6.72
N ARG A 163 -12.70 -5.78 6.41
CA ARG A 163 -11.61 -5.53 7.37
C ARG A 163 -10.25 -5.48 6.67
N VAL A 164 -9.27 -4.95 7.38
CA VAL A 164 -7.84 -5.08 7.03
C VAL A 164 -7.17 -5.96 8.07
N GLU A 165 -6.42 -6.97 7.64
CA GLU A 165 -5.64 -7.87 8.50
C GLU A 165 -4.14 -7.59 8.29
N ILE A 166 -3.40 -7.32 9.37
CA ILE A 166 -1.97 -7.09 9.37
C ILE A 166 -1.30 -8.21 10.14
N LEU A 167 -0.66 -9.13 9.42
CA LEU A 167 0.06 -10.26 9.97
C LEU A 167 1.51 -9.84 10.19
N LYS A 168 1.94 -9.78 11.43
CA LYS A 168 3.25 -9.26 11.83
C LYS A 168 4.26 -10.39 11.94
N GLY A 169 5.45 -10.19 11.36
CA GLY A 169 6.52 -11.19 11.28
C GLY A 169 6.35 -12.18 10.12
N PRO A 170 7.36 -13.01 9.87
CA PRO A 170 7.47 -13.89 8.71
C PRO A 170 6.29 -14.83 8.50
N GLN A 171 5.71 -14.80 7.30
CA GLN A 171 4.58 -15.63 6.87
C GLN A 171 4.94 -16.55 5.67
N GLY A 172 6.22 -16.82 5.45
CA GLY A 172 6.70 -17.57 4.27
C GLY A 172 6.02 -18.92 4.06
N THR A 173 5.61 -19.61 5.11
CA THR A 173 4.97 -20.93 5.03
C THR A 173 3.62 -20.90 4.30
N LEU A 174 2.72 -19.99 4.63
CA LEU A 174 1.37 -19.93 4.06
C LEU A 174 1.24 -18.95 2.90
N TYR A 175 2.01 -17.85 2.92
CA TYR A 175 1.89 -16.75 1.95
C TYR A 175 3.05 -16.69 0.95
N GLY A 176 4.18 -17.35 1.23
CA GLY A 176 5.30 -17.48 0.29
C GLY A 176 6.25 -16.30 0.24
N SER A 177 6.80 -16.02 -0.95
CA SER A 177 7.69 -14.90 -1.19
C SER A 177 6.98 -13.57 -0.94
N SER A 178 7.75 -12.48 -0.76
CA SER A 178 7.26 -11.15 -0.38
C SER A 178 6.56 -11.06 0.98
N SER A 179 6.32 -12.18 1.70
CA SER A 179 5.81 -12.18 3.08
C SER A 179 6.93 -12.40 4.10
N GLN A 180 8.10 -11.84 3.83
CA GLN A 180 9.29 -11.97 4.67
C GLN A 180 9.11 -11.26 6.00
N SER A 181 8.65 -10.00 6.00
CA SER A 181 8.40 -9.22 7.22
C SER A 181 6.98 -9.38 7.76
N GLY A 182 6.04 -9.74 6.90
CA GLY A 182 4.64 -9.86 7.21
C GLY A 182 3.74 -9.76 6.00
N THR A 183 2.44 -9.62 6.25
CA THR A 183 1.42 -9.55 5.19
C THR A 183 0.34 -8.56 5.58
N VAL A 184 -0.04 -7.66 4.67
CA VAL A 184 -1.23 -6.80 4.78
C VAL A 184 -2.30 -7.37 3.85
N ARG A 185 -3.51 -7.57 4.37
CA ARG A 185 -4.63 -8.12 3.61
C ARG A 185 -5.84 -7.22 3.72
N ILE A 186 -6.36 -6.76 2.60
CA ILE A 186 -7.65 -6.10 2.49
C ILE A 186 -8.69 -7.18 2.17
N ILE A 187 -9.68 -7.36 3.03
CA ILE A 187 -10.79 -8.29 2.85
C ILE A 187 -12.03 -7.51 2.49
N THR A 188 -12.51 -7.71 1.26
CA THR A 188 -13.65 -6.94 0.74
C THR A 188 -14.99 -7.54 1.19
N ASN A 189 -16.06 -6.71 1.20
CA ASN A 189 -17.40 -7.19 1.49
C ASN A 189 -17.89 -8.15 0.42
N LYS A 190 -18.51 -9.27 0.85
CA LYS A 190 -19.09 -10.27 -0.05
C LYS A 190 -20.53 -9.89 -0.43
N PRO A 191 -20.99 -10.32 -1.62
CA PRO A 191 -22.41 -10.26 -1.98
C PRO A 191 -23.27 -11.04 -0.99
N ASP A 192 -24.36 -10.45 -0.50
CA ASP A 192 -25.31 -11.07 0.44
C ASP A 192 -26.68 -11.32 -0.21
N PRO A 193 -27.08 -12.58 -0.39
CA PRO A 193 -28.39 -12.88 -0.95
C PRO A 193 -29.55 -12.67 0.03
N SER A 194 -29.31 -12.37 1.29
CA SER A 194 -30.35 -12.23 2.32
C SER A 194 -31.14 -10.92 2.21
N GLY A 195 -30.57 -9.85 1.66
CA GLY A 195 -31.21 -8.55 1.61
C GLY A 195 -30.60 -7.58 0.59
N PHE A 196 -31.43 -6.61 0.21
CA PHE A 196 -30.96 -5.44 -0.53
C PHE A 196 -30.31 -4.46 0.44
N GLU A 197 -29.13 -3.97 0.09
CA GLU A 197 -28.42 -2.93 0.83
C GLU A 197 -27.81 -1.94 -0.16
N ALA A 198 -27.81 -0.67 0.17
CA ALA A 198 -27.15 0.36 -0.62
C ALA A 198 -26.70 1.53 0.26
N GLY A 199 -25.70 2.26 -0.17
CA GLY A 199 -25.24 3.43 0.55
C GLY A 199 -24.40 4.34 -0.32
N PHE A 200 -24.21 5.56 0.16
CA PHE A 200 -23.24 6.50 -0.39
C PHE A 200 -22.65 7.36 0.72
N ASP A 201 -21.44 7.80 0.47
CA ASP A 201 -20.69 8.73 1.29
C ASP A 201 -20.25 9.91 0.43
N ILE A 202 -20.34 11.10 0.98
CA ILE A 202 -19.90 12.35 0.33
C ILE A 202 -19.05 13.09 1.34
N GLU A 203 -17.87 13.50 0.90
CA GLU A 203 -16.93 14.23 1.73
C GLU A 203 -16.46 15.51 1.05
N ARG A 204 -16.21 16.53 1.85
CA ARG A 204 -15.52 17.74 1.44
C ARG A 204 -14.63 18.22 2.58
N GLY A 205 -13.34 18.43 2.28
CA GLY A 205 -12.33 18.94 3.19
C GLY A 205 -11.62 20.19 2.65
N ASP A 206 -11.33 21.14 3.50
CA ASP A 206 -10.52 22.31 3.15
C ASP A 206 -9.12 22.11 3.79
N ILE A 207 -8.08 22.06 2.97
CA ILE A 207 -6.69 21.90 3.39
C ILE A 207 -6.14 23.28 3.80
N HIS A 208 -5.47 23.35 4.93
CA HIS A 208 -4.84 24.60 5.39
C HIS A 208 -3.67 24.97 4.48
N ASP A 209 -3.71 26.18 3.91
CA ASP A 209 -2.76 26.66 2.89
C ASP A 209 -2.65 25.67 1.71
N GLY A 210 -3.78 25.16 1.25
CA GLY A 210 -3.93 24.21 0.14
C GLY A 210 -5.32 24.29 -0.48
N SER A 211 -5.60 23.43 -1.44
CA SER A 211 -6.91 23.35 -2.11
C SER A 211 -7.88 22.41 -1.39
N THR A 212 -8.93 21.98 -2.04
CA THR A 212 -10.06 21.26 -1.41
C THR A 212 -10.08 19.80 -1.81
N ASP A 213 -10.34 18.92 -0.84
CA ASP A 213 -10.69 17.50 -1.09
C ASP A 213 -12.18 17.34 -1.33
N GLU A 214 -12.53 16.47 -2.26
CA GLU A 214 -13.91 16.05 -2.51
C GLU A 214 -13.95 14.54 -2.79
N SER A 215 -14.90 13.81 -2.19
CA SER A 215 -15.13 12.41 -2.51
C SER A 215 -16.60 12.07 -2.66
N LEU A 216 -16.86 11.10 -3.53
CA LEU A 216 -18.14 10.43 -3.67
C LEU A 216 -17.88 8.92 -3.71
N GLU A 217 -18.42 8.21 -2.76
CA GLU A 217 -18.33 6.77 -2.65
C GLU A 217 -19.74 6.17 -2.62
N THR A 218 -19.93 4.99 -3.22
CA THR A 218 -21.23 4.34 -3.26
C THR A 218 -21.10 2.83 -3.35
N PHE A 219 -22.05 2.12 -2.74
CA PHE A 219 -22.19 0.68 -2.95
C PHE A 219 -23.64 0.26 -3.06
N VAL A 220 -23.88 -0.89 -3.69
CA VAL A 220 -25.16 -1.56 -3.75
C VAL A 220 -24.99 -3.07 -3.71
N ASN A 221 -25.76 -3.74 -2.87
CA ASN A 221 -25.91 -5.19 -2.81
C ASN A 221 -27.31 -5.58 -3.29
N ILE A 222 -27.37 -6.42 -4.31
CA ILE A 222 -28.60 -6.79 -4.99
C ILE A 222 -28.79 -8.30 -4.91
N PRO A 223 -29.75 -8.83 -4.12
CA PRO A 223 -30.14 -10.22 -4.18
C PRO A 223 -30.73 -10.54 -5.56
N LEU A 224 -30.15 -11.51 -6.27
CA LEU A 224 -30.65 -12.00 -7.55
C LEU A 224 -31.50 -13.26 -7.40
N GLY A 225 -31.58 -13.78 -6.19
CA GLY A 225 -32.33 -14.97 -5.82
C GLY A 225 -32.04 -15.35 -4.37
N THR A 226 -32.44 -16.52 -3.94
CA THR A 226 -32.20 -17.01 -2.55
C THR A 226 -30.74 -17.31 -2.24
N ASN A 227 -29.94 -17.57 -3.27
CA ASN A 227 -28.58 -18.08 -3.14
C ASN A 227 -27.58 -17.30 -4.00
N THR A 228 -28.00 -16.19 -4.59
CA THR A 228 -27.16 -15.40 -5.51
C THR A 228 -27.33 -13.92 -5.21
N ALA A 229 -26.23 -13.20 -5.13
CA ALA A 229 -26.25 -11.76 -5.02
C ALA A 229 -25.15 -11.12 -5.86
N LEU A 230 -25.38 -9.87 -6.21
CA LEU A 230 -24.43 -8.99 -6.88
C LEU A 230 -24.12 -7.82 -5.95
N ARG A 231 -22.84 -7.56 -5.68
CA ARG A 231 -22.40 -6.35 -4.96
C ARG A 231 -21.55 -5.50 -5.91
N ILE A 232 -21.84 -4.21 -5.92
CA ILE A 232 -21.09 -3.23 -6.71
C ILE A 232 -20.71 -2.10 -5.77
N SER A 233 -19.43 -1.70 -5.77
CA SER A 233 -18.97 -0.47 -5.14
C SER A 233 -18.21 0.39 -6.14
N ALA A 234 -18.26 1.71 -5.96
CA ALA A 234 -17.55 2.66 -6.80
C ALA A 234 -17.19 3.92 -6.01
N TYR A 235 -16.14 4.59 -6.43
CA TYR A 235 -15.68 5.85 -5.85
C TYR A 235 -15.11 6.78 -6.93
N ASP A 236 -15.17 8.08 -6.62
CA ASP A 236 -14.61 9.18 -7.41
C ASP A 236 -14.14 10.24 -6.42
N ILE A 237 -12.83 10.53 -6.42
CA ILE A 237 -12.14 11.30 -5.40
C ILE A 237 -11.25 12.32 -6.09
N SER A 238 -11.28 13.54 -5.60
CA SER A 238 -10.35 14.60 -5.98
C SER A 238 -9.72 15.14 -4.70
N ASN A 239 -8.46 14.81 -4.48
CA ASN A 239 -7.68 15.33 -3.36
C ASN A 239 -6.90 16.56 -3.79
N GLY A 240 -7.10 17.65 -3.06
CA GLY A 240 -6.44 18.91 -3.32
C GLY A 240 -4.93 18.89 -3.08
N GLY A 241 -4.20 19.71 -3.80
CA GLY A 241 -2.79 19.95 -3.57
C GLY A 241 -2.53 20.86 -2.38
N TRP A 242 -1.28 20.87 -1.91
CA TRP A 242 -0.79 21.72 -0.82
C TRP A 242 0.70 22.07 -0.94
N ILE A 243 1.33 21.72 -2.06
CA ILE A 243 2.72 22.06 -2.37
C ILE A 243 2.71 23.08 -3.50
N ASP A 244 3.46 24.18 -3.30
CA ASP A 244 3.61 25.22 -4.32
C ASP A 244 4.86 24.95 -5.15
N ASN A 245 4.73 24.97 -6.47
CA ASN A 245 5.87 25.09 -7.37
C ASN A 245 6.23 26.55 -7.51
N VAL A 246 7.30 26.99 -6.79
CA VAL A 246 7.65 28.41 -6.69
C VAL A 246 8.58 28.87 -7.80
N PRO A 247 8.61 30.21 -8.12
CA PRO A 247 9.52 30.74 -9.12
C PRO A 247 10.98 30.46 -8.77
N SER A 248 11.72 29.87 -9.71
CA SER A 248 13.15 29.57 -9.57
C SER A 248 13.89 29.77 -10.88
N THR A 249 15.22 29.85 -10.79
CA THR A 249 16.10 30.09 -11.92
C THR A 249 17.38 29.28 -11.75
N VAL A 250 17.76 28.52 -12.77
CA VAL A 250 19.00 27.76 -12.81
C VAL A 250 19.92 28.32 -13.88
N SER A 251 21.20 28.48 -13.56
CA SER A 251 22.23 28.95 -14.47
C SER A 251 23.30 27.87 -14.70
N PHE A 252 23.44 27.44 -15.92
CA PHE A 252 24.41 26.42 -16.32
C PHE A 252 25.81 27.01 -16.46
N TYR A 253 26.76 26.41 -15.78
CA TYR A 253 28.11 26.96 -15.62
C TYR A 253 28.88 27.11 -16.92
N TYR A 254 28.84 26.12 -17.78
CA TYR A 254 29.65 26.10 -19.00
C TYR A 254 29.07 26.95 -20.12
N THR A 255 27.77 26.94 -20.32
CA THR A 255 27.09 27.75 -21.35
C THR A 255 26.79 29.17 -20.88
N GLY A 256 26.68 29.37 -19.57
CA GLY A 256 26.12 30.59 -19.01
C GLY A 256 24.63 30.77 -19.35
N ALA A 257 23.98 29.73 -19.88
CA ALA A 257 22.55 29.75 -20.14
C ALA A 257 21.80 29.78 -18.81
N THR A 258 20.72 30.54 -18.76
CA THR A 258 19.84 30.66 -17.61
C THR A 258 18.44 30.29 -18.06
N ILE A 259 17.82 29.35 -17.37
CA ILE A 259 16.43 29.00 -17.55
C ILE A 259 15.64 29.34 -16.29
N ASP A 260 14.39 29.71 -16.46
CA ASP A 260 13.42 29.90 -15.38
C ASP A 260 12.27 28.89 -15.53
N ASN A 261 11.54 28.69 -14.43
CA ASN A 261 10.40 27.81 -14.39
C ASN A 261 9.05 28.54 -14.45
N SER A 262 9.03 29.79 -14.93
CA SER A 262 7.84 30.66 -14.88
C SER A 262 6.60 30.09 -15.56
N SER A 263 6.74 29.15 -16.50
CA SER A 263 5.64 28.44 -17.16
C SER A 263 5.08 27.26 -16.37
N TYR A 264 5.75 26.86 -15.27
CA TYR A 264 5.40 25.73 -14.42
C TYR A 264 5.07 26.16 -12.99
N VAL A 265 5.14 27.45 -12.68
CA VAL A 265 4.77 27.99 -11.37
C VAL A 265 3.28 27.80 -11.16
N GLU A 266 2.92 27.10 -10.10
CA GLU A 266 1.55 26.75 -9.76
C GLU A 266 1.42 26.61 -8.24
N ASP A 267 0.36 27.18 -7.66
CA ASP A 267 0.02 26.97 -6.26
C ASP A 267 -0.71 25.63 -6.13
N ASP A 268 -0.50 24.90 -5.02
CA ASP A 268 -1.19 23.64 -4.70
C ASP A 268 -1.06 22.57 -5.81
N TYR A 269 0.10 22.47 -6.44
CA TYR A 269 0.25 21.74 -7.69
C TYR A 269 0.16 20.20 -7.56
N ASN A 270 0.30 19.63 -6.35
CA ASN A 270 0.35 18.19 -6.08
C ASN A 270 -1.04 17.56 -5.81
N TRP A 271 -2.03 17.86 -6.61
CA TRP A 271 -3.37 17.30 -6.50
C TRP A 271 -3.45 15.88 -7.08
N ILE A 272 -4.44 15.07 -6.60
CA ILE A 272 -4.64 13.70 -7.02
C ILE A 272 -6.11 13.45 -7.30
N ASP A 273 -6.42 12.86 -8.45
CA ASP A 273 -7.72 12.29 -8.77
C ASP A 273 -7.64 10.77 -8.72
N LYS A 274 -8.59 10.12 -8.00
CA LYS A 274 -8.70 8.67 -7.92
C LYS A 274 -10.11 8.23 -8.32
N SER A 275 -10.24 7.19 -9.13
CA SER A 275 -11.53 6.58 -9.42
C SER A 275 -11.42 5.05 -9.44
N GLY A 276 -12.51 4.38 -9.15
CA GLY A 276 -12.51 2.92 -9.20
C GLY A 276 -13.87 2.30 -8.96
N HIS A 277 -13.92 1.01 -9.28
CA HIS A 277 -15.13 0.24 -9.02
C HIS A 277 -14.80 -1.23 -8.79
N ARG A 278 -15.64 -1.89 -7.98
CA ARG A 278 -15.57 -3.34 -7.76
C ARG A 278 -16.95 -3.94 -8.03
N ILE A 279 -16.96 -5.02 -8.81
CA ILE A 279 -18.15 -5.80 -9.14
C ILE A 279 -17.92 -7.22 -8.66
N ARG A 280 -18.80 -7.74 -7.80
CA ARG A 280 -18.65 -9.05 -7.19
C ARG A 280 -19.97 -9.85 -7.30
N LEU A 281 -19.90 -11.06 -7.86
CA LEU A 281 -21.03 -11.98 -7.98
C LEU A 281 -20.77 -13.19 -7.09
N GLY A 282 -21.64 -13.37 -6.10
CA GLY A 282 -21.61 -14.52 -5.18
C GLY A 282 -22.76 -15.49 -5.48
N HIS A 283 -22.48 -16.78 -5.42
CA HIS A 283 -23.49 -17.83 -5.55
C HIS A 283 -23.22 -18.97 -4.55
N ASP A 284 -24.21 -19.27 -3.70
CA ASP A 284 -24.19 -20.34 -2.73
C ASP A 284 -24.99 -21.53 -3.27
N MET A 285 -24.33 -22.66 -3.55
CA MET A 285 -25.00 -23.88 -3.99
C MET A 285 -25.65 -24.60 -2.81
N ASP A 286 -26.71 -25.33 -3.06
CA ASP A 286 -27.37 -26.20 -2.06
C ASP A 286 -26.44 -27.27 -1.45
N SER A 287 -25.34 -27.58 -2.13
CA SER A 287 -24.27 -28.46 -1.64
C SER A 287 -23.38 -27.85 -0.56
N GLY A 288 -23.52 -26.56 -0.25
CA GLY A 288 -22.61 -25.81 0.60
C GLY A 288 -21.36 -25.30 -0.11
N THR A 289 -21.29 -25.45 -1.44
CA THR A 289 -20.20 -24.87 -2.24
C THR A 289 -20.54 -23.41 -2.56
N THR A 290 -19.60 -22.50 -2.35
CA THR A 290 -19.71 -21.09 -2.70
C THR A 290 -18.84 -20.77 -3.92
N ILE A 291 -19.34 -19.97 -4.83
CA ILE A 291 -18.61 -19.45 -5.98
C ILE A 291 -18.64 -17.93 -5.91
N ASP A 292 -17.49 -17.33 -5.97
CA ASP A 292 -17.30 -15.88 -5.92
C ASP A 292 -16.46 -15.44 -7.11
N LEU A 293 -17.02 -14.55 -7.93
CA LEU A 293 -16.36 -13.93 -9.07
C LEU A 293 -16.25 -12.43 -8.79
N SER A 294 -15.02 -11.91 -8.75
CA SER A 294 -14.73 -10.50 -8.49
C SER A 294 -13.98 -9.86 -9.65
N PHE A 295 -14.35 -8.64 -9.95
CA PHE A 295 -13.61 -7.72 -10.81
C PHE A 295 -13.43 -6.40 -10.08
N LEU A 296 -12.20 -5.89 -10.06
CA LEU A 296 -11.84 -4.59 -9.48
C LEU A 296 -11.06 -3.79 -10.52
N SER A 297 -11.32 -2.49 -10.59
CA SER A 297 -10.56 -1.52 -11.38
C SER A 297 -10.29 -0.29 -10.53
N HIS A 298 -9.09 0.23 -10.63
CA HIS A 298 -8.62 1.45 -9.99
C HIS A 298 -7.82 2.27 -10.99
N GLU A 299 -7.98 3.58 -10.93
CA GLU A 299 -7.24 4.57 -11.69
C GLU A 299 -6.90 5.72 -10.74
N SER A 300 -5.65 6.16 -10.75
CA SER A 300 -5.16 7.28 -9.95
C SER A 300 -4.21 8.13 -10.77
N PHE A 301 -4.49 9.42 -10.87
CA PHE A 301 -3.65 10.40 -11.52
C PHE A 301 -3.23 11.47 -10.53
N SER A 302 -1.92 11.73 -10.41
CA SER A 302 -1.36 12.81 -9.61
C SER A 302 -0.64 13.81 -10.51
N ASN A 303 -0.94 15.09 -10.30
CA ASN A 303 -0.15 16.20 -10.85
C ASN A 303 0.87 16.58 -9.78
N GLY A 304 2.15 16.59 -10.14
CA GLY A 304 3.23 16.86 -9.20
C GLY A 304 3.56 15.71 -8.24
N SER A 305 4.78 15.73 -7.75
CA SER A 305 5.23 14.81 -6.69
C SER A 305 4.86 15.36 -5.30
N TRP A 306 4.82 14.45 -4.29
CA TRP A 306 4.66 14.84 -2.89
C TRP A 306 5.96 15.30 -2.25
N GLU A 307 6.99 15.47 -3.06
CA GLU A 307 8.31 15.88 -2.64
C GLU A 307 8.46 17.40 -2.63
N THR A 308 9.09 17.92 -1.60
CA THR A 308 9.45 19.32 -1.46
C THR A 308 10.95 19.49 -1.46
N ASP A 309 11.45 20.61 -1.99
CA ASP A 309 12.87 20.87 -2.01
C ASP A 309 13.30 21.45 -0.66
N VAL A 310 14.27 20.82 -0.02
CA VAL A 310 14.76 21.26 1.30
C VAL A 310 15.24 22.72 1.27
N VAL A 311 15.76 23.17 0.12
CA VAL A 311 16.27 24.55 -0.06
C VAL A 311 15.16 25.59 -0.22
N GLU A 312 13.98 25.22 -0.74
CA GLU A 312 12.85 26.12 -0.95
C GLU A 312 11.98 26.27 0.31
N GLY A 313 12.09 25.33 1.22
CA GLY A 313 11.37 25.34 2.50
C GLY A 313 10.14 24.45 2.52
N ALA A 314 9.37 24.56 3.60
CA ALA A 314 8.21 23.71 3.82
C ALA A 314 7.16 23.86 2.71
N ARG A 315 6.63 22.73 2.22
CA ARG A 315 5.53 22.70 1.25
C ARG A 315 5.82 23.46 -0.05
N LYS A 316 7.09 23.47 -0.46
CA LYS A 316 7.53 24.15 -1.69
C LYS A 316 8.53 23.33 -2.46
N ASN A 317 8.48 23.45 -3.77
CA ASN A 317 9.52 22.95 -4.65
C ASN A 317 9.77 23.93 -5.83
N SER A 318 10.73 23.59 -6.68
CA SER A 318 11.09 24.40 -7.85
C SER A 318 11.26 23.50 -9.07
N ARG A 319 10.15 23.07 -9.67
CA ARG A 319 10.14 22.22 -10.86
C ARG A 319 10.18 23.04 -12.13
N PHE A 320 10.97 22.57 -13.11
CA PHE A 320 11.20 23.17 -14.42
C PHE A 320 10.49 22.40 -15.54
N ALA A 321 9.83 21.30 -15.22
CA ALA A 321 9.00 20.50 -16.12
C ALA A 321 7.79 19.96 -15.36
N ASP A 322 6.76 19.50 -16.09
CA ASP A 322 5.61 18.85 -15.48
C ASP A 322 6.05 17.53 -14.84
N GLU A 323 5.56 17.27 -13.64
CA GLU A 323 5.64 15.96 -12.97
C GLU A 323 4.24 15.35 -12.94
N THR A 324 4.11 14.11 -13.40
CA THR A 324 2.83 13.40 -13.42
C THR A 324 3.02 11.94 -13.06
N PHE A 325 2.01 11.37 -12.38
CA PHE A 325 1.97 9.96 -12.00
C PHE A 325 0.58 9.42 -12.34
N ASP A 326 0.54 8.40 -13.17
CA ASP A 326 -0.67 7.70 -13.58
C ASP A 326 -0.53 6.23 -13.20
N ASP A 327 -1.43 5.69 -12.38
CA ASP A 327 -1.42 4.31 -11.89
C ASP A 327 -2.80 3.69 -12.11
N GLU A 328 -2.88 2.79 -13.07
CA GLU A 328 -4.09 2.06 -13.39
C GLU A 328 -3.90 0.57 -13.12
N PHE A 329 -4.85 -0.09 -12.46
CA PHE A 329 -4.83 -1.54 -12.36
C PHE A 329 -6.20 -2.17 -12.41
N THR A 330 -6.23 -3.42 -12.87
CA THR A 330 -7.40 -4.28 -12.82
C THR A 330 -7.06 -5.62 -12.15
N GLN A 331 -8.05 -6.19 -11.48
CA GLN A 331 -7.95 -7.52 -10.90
C GLN A 331 -9.22 -8.30 -11.17
N THR A 332 -9.06 -9.47 -11.76
CA THR A 332 -10.17 -10.44 -11.94
C THR A 332 -9.85 -11.70 -11.15
N SER A 333 -10.79 -12.17 -10.35
CA SER A 333 -10.56 -13.37 -9.54
C SER A 333 -11.79 -14.29 -9.47
N LEU A 334 -11.53 -15.59 -9.36
CA LEU A 334 -12.52 -16.61 -9.10
C LEU A 334 -12.11 -17.40 -7.86
N THR A 335 -12.98 -17.42 -6.84
CA THR A 335 -12.81 -18.22 -5.64
C THR A 335 -13.94 -19.23 -5.51
N ILE A 336 -13.60 -20.49 -5.30
CA ILE A 336 -14.56 -21.56 -5.05
C ILE A 336 -14.21 -22.23 -3.73
N ASN A 337 -15.15 -22.18 -2.77
CA ASN A 337 -15.02 -22.90 -1.51
C ASN A 337 -16.08 -24.00 -1.44
N GLY A 338 -15.73 -25.13 -0.89
CA GLY A 338 -16.69 -26.25 -0.76
C GLY A 338 -16.18 -27.38 0.09
N ASN A 339 -17.04 -28.37 0.31
CA ASN A 339 -16.71 -29.57 1.06
C ASN A 339 -16.46 -30.76 0.13
N LEU A 340 -15.31 -31.41 0.27
CA LEU A 340 -15.03 -32.69 -0.37
C LEU A 340 -15.66 -33.85 0.40
N SER A 341 -15.81 -33.68 1.72
CA SER A 341 -16.49 -34.58 2.65
C SER A 341 -16.91 -33.79 3.88
N ASP A 342 -17.59 -34.45 4.84
CA ASP A 342 -17.96 -33.84 6.13
C ASP A 342 -16.71 -33.37 6.92
N ASP A 343 -15.56 -33.98 6.67
CA ASP A 343 -14.32 -33.75 7.41
C ASP A 343 -13.29 -32.88 6.62
N ILE A 344 -13.53 -32.58 5.33
CA ILE A 344 -12.55 -31.93 4.46
C ILE A 344 -13.24 -30.86 3.63
N GLU A 345 -12.79 -29.64 3.80
CA GLU A 345 -13.12 -28.51 2.92
C GLU A 345 -11.98 -28.18 1.96
N PHE A 346 -12.30 -27.53 0.85
CA PHE A 346 -11.32 -27.03 -0.12
C PHE A 346 -11.60 -25.60 -0.50
N THR A 347 -10.53 -24.93 -0.88
CA THR A 347 -10.56 -23.63 -1.58
C THR A 347 -9.77 -23.76 -2.86
N PHE A 348 -10.38 -23.34 -3.95
CA PHE A 348 -9.71 -23.07 -5.23
C PHE A 348 -9.80 -21.59 -5.49
N ASN A 349 -8.69 -20.97 -5.82
CA ASN A 349 -8.59 -19.57 -6.14
C ASN A 349 -7.70 -19.38 -7.37
N THR A 350 -8.12 -18.51 -8.30
CA THR A 350 -7.29 -18.07 -9.42
C THR A 350 -7.55 -16.61 -9.73
N SER A 351 -6.50 -15.87 -10.11
CA SER A 351 -6.60 -14.44 -10.44
C SER A 351 -5.69 -14.02 -11.56
N ILE A 352 -6.10 -12.94 -12.20
CA ILE A 352 -5.31 -12.14 -13.14
C ILE A 352 -5.27 -10.73 -12.57
N PHE A 353 -4.08 -10.14 -12.53
CA PHE A 353 -3.83 -8.77 -12.11
C PHE A 353 -2.97 -8.09 -13.16
N ASP A 354 -3.47 -6.99 -13.70
CA ASP A 354 -2.80 -6.18 -14.71
C ASP A 354 -2.67 -4.76 -14.15
N ARG A 355 -1.46 -4.15 -14.25
CA ARG A 355 -1.20 -2.79 -13.78
C ARG A 355 -0.30 -2.05 -14.76
N GLU A 356 -0.65 -0.81 -15.06
CA GLU A 356 0.17 0.12 -15.83
C GLU A 356 0.47 1.36 -14.99
N ILE A 357 1.74 1.78 -14.99
CA ILE A 357 2.17 2.99 -14.28
C ILE A 357 2.98 3.84 -15.25
N ASP A 358 2.55 5.08 -15.42
CA ASP A 358 3.27 6.08 -16.19
C ASP A 358 3.72 7.22 -15.29
N TYR A 359 5.02 7.55 -15.28
CA TYR A 359 5.44 8.77 -14.61
C TYR A 359 6.38 9.63 -15.43
N THR A 360 6.26 10.93 -15.15
CA THR A 360 7.20 11.94 -15.60
C THR A 360 7.73 12.67 -14.37
N TYR A 361 9.07 12.73 -14.25
CA TYR A 361 9.77 13.47 -13.23
C TYR A 361 10.64 14.56 -13.82
N ASP A 362 10.70 15.73 -13.17
CA ASP A 362 11.67 16.76 -13.47
C ASP A 362 13.05 16.38 -12.93
N TYR A 363 14.00 16.21 -13.83
CA TYR A 363 15.40 15.90 -13.57
C TYR A 363 16.34 17.08 -13.86
N THR A 364 15.80 18.28 -13.95
CA THR A 364 16.59 19.49 -14.29
C THR A 364 17.58 19.80 -13.18
N ASN A 365 17.18 19.72 -11.92
CA ASN A 365 18.05 19.93 -10.77
C ASN A 365 19.11 18.84 -10.64
N TYR A 366 18.76 17.58 -10.91
CA TYR A 366 19.70 16.47 -10.95
C TYR A 366 20.82 16.72 -11.96
N VAL A 367 20.51 17.22 -13.15
CA VAL A 367 21.52 17.57 -14.16
C VAL A 367 22.39 18.72 -13.69
N TYR A 368 21.79 19.73 -13.07
CA TYR A 368 22.50 20.90 -12.58
C TYR A 368 23.48 20.57 -11.43
N THR A 369 23.03 19.78 -10.45
CA THR A 369 23.83 19.44 -9.26
C THR A 369 24.90 18.41 -9.53
N ASN A 370 24.60 17.34 -10.29
CA ASN A 370 25.58 16.28 -10.65
C ASN A 370 26.71 16.75 -11.52
N TYR A 371 26.46 17.76 -12.29
CA TYR A 371 27.42 18.26 -13.26
C TYR A 371 28.62 18.95 -12.62
N TYR A 372 28.48 19.40 -11.38
CA TYR A 372 29.49 20.23 -10.73
C TYR A 372 30.66 19.41 -10.17
N ASP A 373 30.46 18.20 -9.70
CA ASP A 373 31.51 17.54 -8.90
C ASP A 373 32.13 16.26 -9.49
N SER A 374 31.48 15.49 -10.33
CA SER A 374 32.00 14.16 -10.71
C SER A 374 32.11 13.85 -12.19
N TYR A 375 31.48 14.58 -13.09
CA TYR A 375 31.42 14.23 -14.53
C TYR A 375 31.93 15.34 -15.47
N SER A 376 33.11 15.90 -15.21
CA SER A 376 33.69 16.99 -16.00
C SER A 376 33.82 16.71 -17.51
N ALA A 377 33.90 15.47 -17.95
CA ALA A 377 33.97 15.13 -19.36
C ALA A 377 32.61 15.05 -20.07
N TYR A 378 31.57 14.52 -19.37
CA TYR A 378 30.20 14.51 -19.89
C TYR A 378 29.58 15.90 -19.90
N ALA A 379 29.85 16.65 -18.86
CA ALA A 379 29.41 18.03 -18.72
C ALA A 379 29.82 18.92 -19.87
N TYR A 380 31.07 18.81 -20.29
CA TYR A 380 31.61 19.63 -21.39
C TYR A 380 30.86 19.38 -22.69
N ASP A 381 30.56 18.12 -23.01
CA ASP A 381 29.81 17.79 -24.23
C ASP A 381 28.34 18.23 -24.12
N TYR A 382 27.72 18.09 -22.96
CA TYR A 382 26.33 18.46 -22.73
C TYR A 382 26.08 19.96 -22.83
N ASP A 383 26.81 20.74 -22.06
CA ASP A 383 26.71 22.20 -22.01
C ASP A 383 27.07 22.86 -23.36
N TYR A 384 28.02 22.28 -24.09
CA TYR A 384 28.42 22.76 -25.39
C TYR A 384 27.31 22.60 -26.46
N TYR A 385 26.47 21.58 -26.31
CA TYR A 385 25.45 21.24 -27.32
C TYR A 385 24.01 21.56 -26.88
N ALA A 386 23.73 21.73 -25.61
CA ALA A 386 22.47 22.21 -25.09
C ALA A 386 22.38 23.74 -25.22
N SER A 387 22.01 24.23 -26.36
CA SER A 387 22.27 25.62 -26.74
C SER A 387 21.47 26.69 -26.00
N THR A 388 20.34 26.41 -25.32
CA THR A 388 19.56 27.43 -24.61
C THR A 388 18.62 26.92 -23.54
N ASP A 389 18.22 25.64 -23.55
CA ASP A 389 17.25 25.04 -22.62
C ASP A 389 17.73 23.66 -22.22
N ALA A 390 18.32 23.56 -21.03
CA ALA A 390 18.92 22.35 -20.53
C ALA A 390 18.00 21.57 -19.57
N ARG A 391 16.69 21.82 -19.62
CA ARG A 391 15.72 21.02 -18.89
C ARG A 391 15.85 19.56 -19.27
N MET A 392 15.82 18.71 -18.26
CA MET A 392 15.74 17.26 -18.45
C MET A 392 14.57 16.71 -17.65
N PHE A 393 13.85 15.82 -18.26
CA PHE A 393 12.83 15.05 -17.57
C PHE A 393 12.94 13.56 -17.88
N TYR A 394 12.60 12.79 -16.89
CA TYR A 394 12.60 11.33 -16.91
C TYR A 394 11.17 10.86 -17.15
N VAL A 395 10.99 9.92 -18.05
CA VAL A 395 9.69 9.28 -18.32
C VAL A 395 9.85 7.78 -18.18
N GLU A 396 9.01 7.17 -17.38
CA GLU A 396 8.95 5.71 -17.18
C GLU A 396 7.54 5.20 -17.43
N ASN A 397 7.46 4.05 -18.09
CA ASN A 397 6.24 3.28 -18.29
C ASN A 397 6.50 1.86 -17.79
N ASP A 398 5.71 1.40 -16.83
CA ASP A 398 5.78 0.08 -16.20
C ASP A 398 4.49 -0.68 -16.51
N GLN A 399 4.61 -1.93 -16.96
CA GLN A 399 3.48 -2.83 -17.18
C GLN A 399 3.70 -4.11 -16.38
N TYR A 400 2.76 -4.44 -15.51
CA TYR A 400 2.75 -5.64 -14.67
C TYR A 400 1.61 -6.55 -15.08
N ASP A 401 1.95 -7.77 -15.46
CA ASP A 401 1.01 -8.85 -15.71
C ASP A 401 1.27 -9.95 -14.67
N ARG A 402 0.25 -10.36 -13.90
CA ARG A 402 0.38 -11.46 -12.95
C ARG A 402 -0.80 -12.41 -13.06
N GLN A 403 -0.49 -13.69 -13.05
CA GLN A 403 -1.46 -14.75 -12.88
C GLN A 403 -1.09 -15.60 -11.68
N SER A 404 -2.03 -15.83 -10.76
CA SER A 404 -1.83 -16.72 -9.63
C SER A 404 -2.95 -17.76 -9.52
N THR A 405 -2.61 -18.94 -9.01
CA THR A 405 -3.56 -20.01 -8.74
C THR A 405 -3.17 -20.75 -7.47
N GLU A 406 -4.10 -20.87 -6.55
CA GLU A 406 -3.96 -21.65 -5.32
C GLU A 406 -5.08 -22.71 -5.22
N PHE A 407 -4.71 -23.93 -4.88
CA PHE A 407 -5.65 -24.96 -4.46
C PHE A 407 -5.23 -25.48 -3.09
N ARG A 408 -6.12 -25.39 -2.11
CA ARG A 408 -5.87 -25.89 -0.76
C ARG A 408 -7.00 -26.75 -0.24
N MET A 409 -6.67 -27.68 0.61
CA MET A 409 -7.61 -28.52 1.36
C MET A 409 -7.27 -28.42 2.84
N GLN A 410 -8.29 -28.51 3.67
CA GLN A 410 -8.11 -28.50 5.12
C GLN A 410 -9.17 -29.31 5.85
N SER A 411 -8.84 -29.73 7.07
CA SER A 411 -9.82 -30.37 7.95
C SER A 411 -10.89 -29.38 8.40
N THR A 412 -12.15 -29.79 8.50
CA THR A 412 -13.28 -28.95 8.94
C THR A 412 -13.38 -28.81 10.46
N ASN A 413 -12.70 -29.65 11.22
CA ASN A 413 -12.78 -29.67 12.67
C ASN A 413 -12.01 -28.49 13.31
N ASP A 414 -12.61 -27.88 14.33
CA ASP A 414 -12.00 -26.80 15.11
C ASP A 414 -11.14 -27.29 16.28
N SER A 415 -11.25 -28.56 16.63
CA SER A 415 -10.51 -29.20 17.73
C SER A 415 -9.94 -30.55 17.31
N GLY A 416 -8.94 -31.04 18.03
CA GLY A 416 -8.24 -32.24 17.69
C GLY A 416 -7.13 -32.02 16.67
N PHE A 417 -6.80 -33.06 15.90
CA PHE A 417 -5.80 -32.96 14.84
C PHE A 417 -6.38 -32.15 13.67
N ARG A 418 -5.72 -31.06 13.33
CA ARG A 418 -6.11 -30.14 12.23
C ARG A 418 -4.97 -30.06 11.23
N TRP A 419 -5.29 -29.88 9.99
CA TRP A 419 -4.29 -29.76 8.93
C TRP A 419 -4.78 -28.87 7.78
N ILE A 420 -3.84 -28.25 7.09
CA ILE A 420 -4.02 -27.59 5.81
C ILE A 420 -2.91 -28.08 4.87
N LEU A 421 -3.24 -28.27 3.59
CA LEU A 421 -2.30 -28.64 2.53
C LEU A 421 -2.70 -27.91 1.26
N GLY A 422 -1.74 -27.27 0.61
CA GLY A 422 -2.00 -26.49 -0.60
C GLY A 422 -0.89 -26.59 -1.62
N VAL A 423 -1.24 -26.19 -2.84
CA VAL A 423 -0.32 -25.94 -3.95
C VAL A 423 -0.56 -24.53 -4.47
N PHE A 424 0.52 -23.86 -4.85
CA PHE A 424 0.50 -22.49 -5.35
C PHE A 424 1.37 -22.36 -6.60
N ILE A 425 0.86 -21.64 -7.59
CA ILE A 425 1.57 -21.33 -8.83
C ILE A 425 1.32 -19.85 -9.12
N GLU A 426 2.40 -19.12 -9.44
CA GLU A 426 2.35 -17.74 -9.83
C GLU A 426 3.35 -17.50 -10.96
N ASP A 427 2.93 -16.74 -11.95
CA ASP A 427 3.76 -16.18 -13.00
C ASP A 427 3.52 -14.68 -13.04
N GLN A 428 4.60 -13.87 -13.06
CA GLN A 428 4.57 -12.42 -13.12
C GLN A 428 5.54 -11.94 -14.19
N GLU A 429 5.10 -10.98 -15.01
CA GLU A 429 5.94 -10.21 -15.93
C GLU A 429 5.93 -8.73 -15.53
N LEU A 430 7.08 -8.10 -15.56
CA LEU A 430 7.26 -6.65 -15.48
C LEU A 430 8.02 -6.19 -16.71
N ALA A 431 7.33 -5.53 -17.62
CA ALA A 431 7.94 -4.82 -18.73
C ALA A 431 8.03 -3.33 -18.39
N TYR A 432 9.24 -2.77 -18.42
CA TYR A 432 9.39 -1.34 -18.16
C TYR A 432 10.31 -0.64 -19.14
N SER A 433 9.94 0.60 -19.48
CA SER A 433 10.66 1.46 -20.42
C SER A 433 10.95 2.80 -19.77
N THR A 434 12.21 3.19 -19.77
CA THR A 434 12.64 4.47 -19.20
C THR A 434 13.29 5.32 -20.28
N THR A 435 12.99 6.62 -20.31
CA THR A 435 13.66 7.58 -21.19
C THR A 435 14.05 8.83 -20.43
N TYR A 436 15.26 9.31 -20.68
CA TYR A 436 15.69 10.64 -20.29
C TYR A 436 15.57 11.56 -21.48
N ASN A 437 14.81 12.62 -21.32
CA ASN A 437 14.45 13.55 -22.38
C ASN A 437 15.02 14.94 -22.09
N MET A 438 15.61 15.55 -23.12
CA MET A 438 16.18 16.89 -23.11
C MET A 438 15.69 17.62 -24.35
N PRO A 439 14.65 18.47 -24.27
CA PRO A 439 14.01 19.07 -25.46
C PRO A 439 14.96 19.86 -26.34
N ALA A 440 15.97 20.48 -25.75
CA ALA A 440 16.94 21.33 -26.48
C ALA A 440 18.08 20.54 -27.16
N ILE A 441 18.22 19.25 -26.92
CA ILE A 441 19.22 18.45 -27.60
C ILE A 441 18.98 18.49 -29.11
N SER A 442 19.98 18.99 -29.82
CA SER A 442 19.96 19.18 -31.27
C SER A 442 19.72 17.85 -32.00
N ASN A 443 18.88 17.87 -33.06
CA ASN A 443 18.67 16.75 -33.96
C ASN A 443 19.96 16.17 -34.60
N ILE A 444 21.08 16.91 -34.50
CA ILE A 444 22.39 16.49 -34.99
C ILE A 444 22.98 15.42 -34.05
N LEU A 445 22.56 15.44 -32.80
CA LEU A 445 23.14 14.59 -31.75
C LEU A 445 22.28 13.37 -31.41
N THR A 446 21.00 13.40 -31.76
CA THR A 446 20.08 12.32 -31.43
C THR A 446 19.32 11.78 -32.64
N SER A 447 19.20 10.47 -32.74
CA SER A 447 18.35 9.81 -33.76
C SER A 447 16.85 10.08 -33.53
N VAL A 448 16.47 10.44 -32.31
CA VAL A 448 15.11 10.85 -31.91
C VAL A 448 15.26 12.21 -31.22
N PRO A 449 14.68 13.29 -31.78
CA PRO A 449 14.77 14.62 -31.20
C PRO A 449 14.37 14.65 -29.72
N GLY A 450 15.21 15.32 -28.91
CA GLY A 450 14.95 15.47 -27.48
C GLY A 450 15.20 14.24 -26.60
N ARG A 451 15.47 13.06 -27.15
CA ARG A 451 15.72 11.86 -26.36
C ARG A 451 17.21 11.61 -26.23
N TRP A 452 17.71 11.60 -24.99
CA TRP A 452 19.13 11.43 -24.72
C TRP A 452 19.50 9.97 -24.46
N TRP A 453 18.72 9.27 -23.61
CA TRP A 453 18.98 7.90 -23.23
C TRP A 453 17.66 7.12 -23.13
N LYS A 454 17.74 5.81 -23.36
CA LYS A 454 16.62 4.89 -23.29
C LYS A 454 17.02 3.55 -22.69
N GLN A 455 16.12 2.94 -21.95
CA GLN A 455 16.15 1.53 -21.59
C GLN A 455 14.79 0.89 -21.86
N ASP A 456 14.80 -0.39 -22.26
CA ASP A 456 13.64 -1.27 -22.32
C ASP A 456 14.05 -2.58 -21.64
N ASN A 457 13.27 -3.03 -20.68
CA ASN A 457 13.59 -4.21 -19.91
C ASN A 457 12.32 -5.04 -19.72
N VAL A 458 12.51 -6.37 -19.62
CA VAL A 458 11.46 -7.30 -19.26
C VAL A 458 12.00 -8.22 -18.18
N ARG A 459 11.27 -8.33 -17.08
CA ARG A 459 11.53 -9.24 -15.98
C ARG A 459 10.37 -10.21 -15.85
N GLU A 460 10.69 -11.50 -15.82
CA GLU A 460 9.75 -12.58 -15.59
C GLU A 460 10.11 -13.29 -14.30
N ASP A 461 9.19 -13.37 -13.34
CA ASP A 461 9.34 -14.10 -12.09
C ASP A 461 8.27 -15.18 -12.00
N SER A 462 8.66 -16.42 -11.72
CA SER A 462 7.70 -17.50 -11.49
C SER A 462 7.93 -18.19 -10.15
N GLN A 463 6.84 -18.63 -9.51
CA GLN A 463 6.88 -19.39 -8.27
C GLN A 463 5.98 -20.61 -8.36
N LYS A 464 6.50 -21.76 -7.89
CA LYS A 464 5.72 -22.99 -7.69
C LYS A 464 5.99 -23.51 -6.29
N ALA A 465 4.94 -23.81 -5.54
CA ALA A 465 5.09 -24.27 -4.18
C ALA A 465 4.07 -25.34 -3.79
N ILE A 466 4.47 -26.18 -2.84
CA ILE A 466 3.59 -27.01 -2.02
C ILE A 466 3.79 -26.60 -0.58
N PHE A 467 2.70 -26.37 0.14
CA PHE A 467 2.75 -25.91 1.51
C PHE A 467 1.71 -26.61 2.38
N GLY A 468 1.93 -26.59 3.68
CA GLY A 468 0.94 -27.10 4.64
C GLY A 468 1.36 -26.88 6.07
N GLU A 469 0.36 -26.98 6.95
CA GLU A 469 0.52 -26.97 8.40
C GLU A 469 -0.27 -28.13 9.00
N ALA A 470 0.24 -28.69 10.08
CA ALA A 470 -0.46 -29.67 10.87
C ALA A 470 -0.40 -29.28 12.35
N THR A 471 -1.55 -29.34 13.03
CA THR A 471 -1.70 -28.98 14.44
C THR A 471 -2.13 -30.21 15.22
N TRP A 472 -1.34 -30.58 16.21
CA TRP A 472 -1.60 -31.68 17.14
C TRP A 472 -1.96 -31.14 18.51
N PRO A 473 -3.09 -31.54 19.11
CA PRO A 473 -3.38 -31.28 20.51
C PRO A 473 -2.46 -32.16 21.37
N LEU A 474 -1.52 -31.54 22.05
CA LEU A 474 -0.66 -32.24 23.03
C LEU A 474 -1.38 -32.47 24.36
N SER A 475 -2.37 -31.62 24.67
CA SER A 475 -3.29 -31.73 25.80
C SER A 475 -4.56 -30.92 25.48
N ASP A 476 -5.56 -30.96 26.39
CA ASP A 476 -6.78 -30.14 26.26
C ASP A 476 -6.50 -28.62 26.20
N LYS A 477 -5.30 -28.17 26.56
CA LYS A 477 -4.91 -26.76 26.63
C LYS A 477 -3.69 -26.41 25.76
N THR A 478 -3.07 -27.38 25.11
CA THR A 478 -1.80 -27.16 24.43
C THR A 478 -1.82 -27.76 23.05
N ASP A 479 -1.61 -26.93 22.06
CA ASP A 479 -1.47 -27.27 20.66
C ASP A 479 -0.03 -27.09 20.18
N LEU A 480 0.44 -27.99 19.34
CA LEU A 480 1.68 -27.89 18.59
C LEU A 480 1.35 -27.83 17.09
N THR A 481 1.74 -26.76 16.43
CA THR A 481 1.62 -26.62 14.97
C THR A 481 3.01 -26.70 14.34
N VAL A 482 3.12 -27.48 13.28
CA VAL A 482 4.30 -27.55 12.42
C VAL A 482 3.86 -27.28 10.99
N GLY A 483 4.51 -26.33 10.37
CA GLY A 483 4.27 -25.93 8.99
C GLY A 483 5.54 -26.00 8.14
N MET A 484 5.36 -26.15 6.85
CA MET A 484 6.45 -26.10 5.86
C MET A 484 5.91 -25.71 4.49
N ARG A 485 6.68 -24.89 3.77
CA ARG A 485 6.55 -24.63 2.34
C ARG A 485 7.80 -25.07 1.62
N ALA A 486 7.67 -25.92 0.61
CA ALA A 486 8.73 -26.21 -0.34
C ALA A 486 8.42 -25.47 -1.65
N TYR A 487 9.38 -24.74 -2.15
CA TYR A 487 9.16 -23.86 -3.30
C TYR A 487 10.31 -23.84 -4.28
N LYS A 488 9.99 -23.46 -5.50
CA LYS A 488 10.93 -23.12 -6.56
C LYS A 488 10.54 -21.79 -7.17
N ASN A 489 11.53 -20.89 -7.27
CA ASN A 489 11.41 -19.61 -7.95
C ASN A 489 12.37 -19.59 -9.14
N GLU A 490 11.96 -18.96 -10.22
CA GLU A 490 12.76 -18.70 -11.41
C GLU A 490 12.62 -17.21 -11.72
N ALA A 491 13.75 -16.53 -11.98
CA ALA A 491 13.79 -15.12 -12.37
C ALA A 491 14.58 -14.98 -13.66
N ASP A 492 13.92 -14.49 -14.70
CA ASP A 492 14.52 -14.18 -15.98
C ASP A 492 14.50 -12.68 -16.22
N PHE A 493 15.52 -12.14 -16.87
CA PHE A 493 15.63 -10.72 -17.12
C PHE A 493 16.27 -10.43 -18.47
N ASP A 494 15.54 -9.70 -19.32
CA ASP A 494 15.98 -9.19 -20.60
C ASP A 494 16.20 -7.69 -20.51
N ALA A 495 17.44 -7.23 -20.67
CA ALA A 495 17.80 -5.81 -20.58
C ALA A 495 18.34 -5.25 -21.89
N LYS A 496 17.91 -4.04 -22.22
CA LYS A 496 18.46 -3.26 -23.31
C LYS A 496 18.51 -1.79 -22.94
N ASP A 497 19.71 -1.19 -23.00
CA ASP A 497 19.89 0.22 -22.74
C ASP A 497 20.86 0.87 -23.74
N GLY A 498 20.88 2.19 -23.79
CA GLY A 498 21.84 2.93 -24.59
C GLY A 498 21.48 4.38 -24.86
N TYR A 499 22.47 5.12 -25.31
CA TYR A 499 22.33 6.52 -25.74
C TYR A 499 21.68 6.62 -27.10
N MET A 500 20.71 7.52 -27.20
CA MET A 500 20.00 7.81 -28.47
C MET A 500 20.68 8.89 -29.32
N GLY A 501 21.78 9.48 -28.78
CA GLY A 501 22.36 10.73 -29.30
C GLY A 501 23.78 10.62 -29.82
N TYR A 502 24.65 11.49 -29.30
CA TYR A 502 26.08 11.67 -29.69
C TYR A 502 26.84 10.36 -29.87
N TYR A 503 26.47 9.35 -29.12
CA TYR A 503 27.03 8.00 -29.20
C TYR A 503 26.29 7.07 -30.17
N GLN A 504 25.40 7.57 -31.04
CA GLN A 504 24.61 6.71 -31.94
C GLN A 504 25.47 5.79 -32.84
N ASP A 505 26.66 6.24 -33.20
CA ASP A 505 27.64 5.47 -33.98
C ASP A 505 28.67 4.77 -33.09
N HIS A 506 28.60 4.94 -31.76
CA HIS A 506 29.52 4.29 -30.84
C HIS A 506 29.18 2.80 -30.76
N PRO A 507 30.14 1.90 -31.02
CA PRO A 507 29.88 0.46 -31.15
C PRO A 507 29.38 -0.20 -29.85
N ILE A 508 29.42 0.55 -28.75
CA ILE A 508 29.17 0.05 -27.40
C ILE A 508 28.03 0.79 -26.70
N LEU A 509 27.99 2.13 -26.80
CA LEU A 509 27.10 2.98 -25.99
C LEU A 509 25.81 3.35 -26.70
N SER A 510 25.69 3.13 -28.03
CA SER A 510 24.48 3.50 -28.75
C SER A 510 23.36 2.51 -28.54
N TRP A 511 22.14 3.03 -28.42
CA TRP A 511 20.91 2.21 -28.41
C TRP A 511 20.81 1.26 -29.61
N ALA A 512 21.20 1.72 -30.80
CA ALA A 512 21.18 0.92 -32.01
C ALA A 512 22.16 -0.24 -32.01
N ALA A 513 23.30 -0.10 -31.28
CA ALA A 513 24.28 -1.15 -31.09
C ALA A 513 23.99 -2.03 -29.87
N GLY A 514 23.06 -1.60 -28.99
CA GLY A 514 22.66 -2.33 -27.80
C GLY A 514 22.13 -3.72 -28.16
N ARG A 515 22.62 -4.73 -27.49
CA ARG A 515 22.09 -6.09 -27.55
C ARG A 515 21.16 -6.29 -26.36
N THR A 516 20.08 -7.03 -26.58
CA THR A 516 19.31 -7.57 -25.46
C THR A 516 20.20 -8.55 -24.71
N GLU A 517 20.42 -8.29 -23.44
CA GLU A 517 21.16 -9.17 -22.54
C GLU A 517 20.17 -9.98 -21.72
N LYS A 518 20.44 -11.28 -21.57
CA LYS A 518 19.57 -12.20 -20.86
C LYS A 518 20.28 -12.74 -19.63
N TYR A 519 19.60 -12.68 -18.52
CA TYR A 519 20.04 -13.22 -17.24
C TYR A 519 18.97 -14.15 -16.70
N SER A 520 19.36 -15.20 -16.02
CA SER A 520 18.46 -16.16 -15.39
C SER A 520 19.02 -16.62 -14.06
N LYS A 521 18.16 -16.76 -13.08
CA LYS A 521 18.46 -17.31 -11.77
C LYS A 521 17.32 -18.19 -11.31
N ASP A 522 17.60 -19.44 -10.93
CA ASP A 522 16.64 -20.30 -10.27
C ASP A 522 17.10 -20.61 -8.83
N PHE A 523 16.11 -20.83 -7.97
CA PHE A 523 16.31 -21.08 -6.55
C PHE A 523 15.22 -22.01 -6.02
N SER A 524 15.58 -22.92 -5.13
CA SER A 524 14.62 -23.82 -4.47
C SER A 524 15.02 -23.98 -3.01
N ASP A 525 14.04 -23.85 -2.12
CA ASP A 525 14.28 -23.99 -0.68
C ASP A 525 13.00 -24.40 0.05
N VAL A 526 13.05 -24.41 1.38
CA VAL A 526 11.94 -24.68 2.28
C VAL A 526 11.83 -23.58 3.34
N SER A 527 10.61 -23.16 3.65
CA SER A 527 10.31 -22.20 4.73
C SER A 527 9.53 -22.94 5.84
N PRO A 528 10.16 -23.22 6.99
CA PRO A 528 9.54 -23.92 8.10
C PRO A 528 8.81 -22.97 9.05
N LYS A 529 7.85 -23.53 9.81
CA LYS A 529 7.19 -22.89 10.94
C LYS A 529 6.93 -23.89 12.05
N ILE A 530 7.17 -23.48 13.29
CA ILE A 530 6.81 -24.25 14.49
C ILE A 530 6.14 -23.28 15.45
N ASN A 531 4.97 -23.63 15.93
CA ASN A 531 4.25 -22.84 16.92
C ASN A 531 3.75 -23.75 18.05
N ILE A 532 3.86 -23.29 19.27
CA ILE A 532 3.23 -23.90 20.44
C ILE A 532 2.29 -22.88 21.06
N ALA A 533 1.05 -23.29 21.28
CA ALA A 533 0.00 -22.49 21.90
C ALA A 533 -0.49 -23.17 23.18
N HIS A 534 -0.66 -22.40 24.27
CA HIS A 534 -1.11 -22.91 25.55
C HIS A 534 -2.19 -22.02 26.16
N LYS A 535 -3.41 -22.51 26.27
CA LYS A 535 -4.52 -21.85 26.97
C LYS A 535 -4.31 -22.00 28.50
N LEU A 536 -3.85 -20.94 29.15
CA LEU A 536 -3.69 -20.89 30.58
C LEU A 536 -5.05 -21.08 31.28
N ASN A 537 -6.04 -20.35 30.77
CA ASN A 537 -7.48 -20.46 31.06
C ASN A 537 -8.26 -20.05 29.80
N ASP A 538 -9.57 -19.86 29.89
CA ASP A 538 -10.43 -19.51 28.76
C ASP A 538 -10.16 -18.06 28.26
N ASP A 539 -9.61 -17.20 29.11
CA ASP A 539 -9.37 -15.78 28.84
C ASP A 539 -7.92 -15.46 28.41
N VAL A 540 -6.98 -16.42 28.58
CA VAL A 540 -5.55 -16.15 28.35
C VAL A 540 -4.89 -17.26 27.54
N LEU A 541 -4.39 -16.89 26.38
CA LEU A 541 -3.57 -17.71 25.49
C LEU A 541 -2.10 -17.25 25.56
N LEU A 542 -1.19 -18.19 25.77
CA LEU A 542 0.25 -18.00 25.62
C LEU A 542 0.73 -18.71 24.37
N TYR A 543 1.70 -18.16 23.65
CA TYR A 543 2.27 -18.83 22.49
C TYR A 543 3.76 -18.54 22.31
N ALA A 544 4.42 -19.44 21.58
CA ALA A 544 5.76 -19.22 21.06
C ALA A 544 5.86 -19.74 19.64
N THR A 545 6.52 -18.96 18.78
CA THR A 545 6.64 -19.23 17.35
C THR A 545 8.08 -19.15 16.90
N TYR A 546 8.50 -20.13 16.10
CA TYR A 546 9.61 -20.05 15.16
C TYR A 546 9.01 -19.99 13.76
N SER A 547 9.36 -18.99 12.97
CA SER A 547 8.93 -18.86 11.57
C SER A 547 10.01 -18.27 10.70
N GLU A 548 9.94 -18.58 9.41
CA GLU A 548 10.90 -18.13 8.42
C GLU A 548 10.17 -17.48 7.26
N GLY A 549 10.72 -16.36 6.78
CA GLY A 549 10.32 -15.66 5.57
C GLY A 549 11.53 -15.42 4.69
N PHE A 550 11.30 -15.19 3.41
CA PHE A 550 12.36 -15.04 2.43
C PHE A 550 11.97 -14.10 1.30
N ARG A 551 12.96 -13.45 0.71
CA ARG A 551 12.84 -12.89 -0.63
C ARG A 551 13.63 -13.77 -1.61
N PRO A 552 13.12 -14.04 -2.81
CA PRO A 552 13.79 -14.90 -3.77
C PRO A 552 15.07 -14.26 -4.30
N SER A 553 15.93 -15.10 -4.83
CA SER A 553 17.07 -14.67 -5.64
C SER A 553 16.60 -14.00 -6.93
N GLY A 554 17.45 -13.17 -7.50
CA GLY A 554 17.11 -12.46 -8.72
C GLY A 554 18.32 -12.10 -9.57
N THR A 555 18.08 -11.22 -10.53
CA THR A 555 19.07 -10.78 -11.50
C THR A 555 19.21 -9.26 -11.44
N ASN A 556 20.44 -8.77 -11.64
CA ASN A 556 20.72 -7.35 -11.73
C ASN A 556 20.66 -6.85 -13.17
N ARG A 557 20.12 -5.65 -13.34
CA ARG A 557 20.27 -4.92 -14.58
C ARG A 557 21.72 -4.40 -14.67
N LEU A 558 22.49 -4.90 -15.61
CA LEU A 558 23.84 -4.41 -15.82
C LEU A 558 23.92 -3.67 -17.16
N ASN A 559 24.34 -2.39 -17.13
CA ASN A 559 24.83 -1.78 -18.33
C ASN A 559 26.13 -2.50 -18.81
N ARG A 560 26.51 -2.27 -20.04
CA ARG A 560 27.67 -2.97 -20.63
C ARG A 560 28.96 -2.72 -19.83
N GLN A 561 29.17 -1.51 -19.35
CA GLN A 561 30.41 -1.15 -18.62
C GLN A 561 30.49 -1.87 -17.27
N ALA A 562 29.39 -1.94 -16.53
CA ALA A 562 29.30 -2.70 -15.29
C ALA A 562 29.58 -4.19 -15.52
N ARG A 563 29.02 -4.77 -16.57
CA ARG A 563 29.24 -6.17 -16.95
C ARG A 563 30.68 -6.46 -17.37
N GLU A 564 31.26 -5.61 -18.23
CA GLU A 564 32.65 -5.80 -18.67
C GLU A 564 33.67 -5.56 -17.55
N SER A 565 33.34 -4.76 -16.55
CA SER A 565 34.16 -4.58 -15.36
C SER A 565 34.25 -5.84 -14.50
N GLY A 566 33.23 -6.68 -14.53
CA GLY A 566 33.11 -7.86 -13.67
C GLY A 566 33.00 -7.54 -12.17
N ILE A 567 32.80 -6.26 -11.81
CA ILE A 567 32.69 -5.81 -10.41
C ILE A 567 31.29 -6.03 -9.90
N VAL A 568 30.25 -5.70 -10.71
CA VAL A 568 28.85 -5.85 -10.33
C VAL A 568 28.39 -7.27 -10.60
N PRO A 569 27.79 -7.97 -9.62
CA PRO A 569 27.25 -9.32 -9.82
C PRO A 569 26.04 -9.28 -10.77
N ALA A 570 25.97 -10.25 -11.70
CA ALA A 570 24.83 -10.37 -12.61
C ALA A 570 23.57 -10.89 -11.93
N THR A 571 23.72 -11.59 -10.82
CA THR A 571 22.63 -12.18 -10.03
C THR A 571 22.92 -11.99 -8.55
N TYR A 572 21.87 -12.03 -7.74
CA TYR A 572 21.94 -12.05 -6.29
C TYR A 572 21.20 -13.26 -5.72
N ASP A 573 21.58 -13.70 -4.52
CA ASP A 573 20.98 -14.84 -3.86
C ASP A 573 19.74 -14.43 -3.04
N SER A 574 18.93 -15.42 -2.65
CA SER A 574 17.82 -15.26 -1.70
C SER A 574 18.35 -14.75 -0.36
N ASP A 575 17.57 -13.94 0.32
CA ASP A 575 17.78 -13.62 1.73
C ASP A 575 16.71 -14.25 2.62
N THR A 576 17.02 -14.45 3.88
CA THR A 576 16.16 -15.16 4.82
C THR A 576 16.01 -14.38 6.12
N LEU A 577 14.77 -14.28 6.59
CA LEU A 577 14.43 -13.67 7.89
C LEU A 577 13.89 -14.76 8.82
N THR A 578 14.64 -15.09 9.85
CA THR A 578 14.24 -16.08 10.88
C THR A 578 13.69 -15.35 12.09
N ASN A 579 12.48 -15.68 12.52
CA ASN A 579 11.81 -15.07 13.66
C ASN A 579 11.64 -16.03 14.84
N PHE A 580 11.99 -15.56 16.03
CA PHE A 580 11.61 -16.17 17.31
C PHE A 580 10.71 -15.20 18.06
N GLU A 581 9.50 -15.61 18.35
CA GLU A 581 8.47 -14.79 18.99
C GLU A 581 7.86 -15.54 20.18
N ALA A 582 7.60 -14.84 21.27
CA ALA A 582 6.80 -15.31 22.38
C ALA A 582 5.79 -14.24 22.77
N GLY A 583 4.54 -14.62 22.91
CA GLY A 583 3.48 -13.65 23.17
C GLY A 583 2.33 -14.21 24.00
N PHE A 584 1.42 -13.33 24.31
CA PHE A 584 0.17 -13.64 24.98
C PHE A 584 -1.00 -12.87 24.34
N LYS A 585 -2.18 -13.46 24.44
CA LYS A 585 -3.45 -12.80 24.14
C LYS A 585 -4.38 -13.00 25.32
N SER A 586 -5.10 -11.94 25.68
CA SER A 586 -6.00 -12.01 26.82
C SER A 586 -7.25 -11.15 26.65
N THR A 587 -8.38 -11.69 27.11
CA THR A 587 -9.66 -10.99 27.19
C THR A 587 -10.09 -11.00 28.66
N LEU A 588 -10.05 -9.85 29.30
CA LEU A 588 -10.18 -9.68 30.74
C LEU A 588 -11.41 -8.88 31.10
N ALA A 589 -11.85 -8.97 32.38
CA ALA A 589 -12.95 -8.22 32.94
C ALA A 589 -14.28 -8.42 32.15
N ASP A 590 -14.63 -9.69 31.90
CA ASP A 590 -15.83 -10.06 31.15
C ASP A 590 -15.90 -9.38 29.75
N GLY A 591 -14.77 -9.42 28.99
CA GLY A 591 -14.68 -8.87 27.65
C GLY A 591 -14.43 -7.37 27.55
N LYS A 592 -14.32 -6.64 28.66
CA LYS A 592 -14.13 -5.18 28.65
C LYS A 592 -12.70 -4.75 28.38
N ILE A 593 -11.74 -5.62 28.55
CA ILE A 593 -10.32 -5.33 28.34
C ILE A 593 -9.73 -6.42 27.46
N VAL A 594 -9.19 -6.04 26.34
CA VAL A 594 -8.29 -6.88 25.54
C VAL A 594 -6.87 -6.37 25.71
N LEU A 595 -5.96 -7.28 26.06
CA LEU A 595 -4.55 -6.98 26.19
C LEU A 595 -3.74 -8.08 25.54
N ASN A 596 -3.03 -7.75 24.46
CA ASN A 596 -2.16 -8.62 23.71
C ASN A 596 -0.74 -8.05 23.72
N GLY A 597 0.25 -8.93 23.72
CA GLY A 597 1.63 -8.47 23.61
C GLY A 597 2.57 -9.58 23.17
N ASN A 598 3.69 -9.20 22.58
CA ASN A 598 4.74 -10.11 22.18
C ASN A 598 6.13 -9.49 22.32
N LEU A 599 7.11 -10.38 22.46
CA LEU A 599 8.53 -10.12 22.31
C LEU A 599 9.01 -10.93 21.13
N HIS A 600 9.76 -10.32 20.23
CA HIS A 600 10.32 -10.99 19.07
C HIS A 600 11.78 -10.63 18.85
N THR A 601 12.51 -11.53 18.20
CA THR A 601 13.82 -11.26 17.63
C THR A 601 13.90 -11.93 16.28
N MET A 602 14.27 -11.15 15.27
CA MET A 602 14.39 -11.58 13.88
C MET A 602 15.85 -11.45 13.46
N ASN A 603 16.40 -12.53 12.88
CA ASN A 603 17.72 -12.52 12.28
C ASN A 603 17.57 -12.52 10.77
N TRP A 604 18.13 -11.52 10.13
CA TRP A 604 18.12 -11.34 8.69
C TRP A 604 19.48 -11.70 8.12
N ASP A 605 19.54 -12.81 7.43
CA ASP A 605 20.75 -13.37 6.85
C ASP A 605 20.81 -13.12 5.35
N ASP A 606 22.02 -12.85 4.84
CA ASP A 606 22.27 -12.57 3.42
C ASP A 606 21.43 -11.42 2.86
N PHE A 607 21.22 -10.38 3.65
CA PHE A 607 20.37 -9.21 3.39
C PHE A 607 20.56 -8.67 1.96
N GLN A 608 19.48 -8.61 1.18
CA GLN A 608 19.47 -8.00 -0.14
C GLN A 608 19.39 -6.48 -0.01
N SER A 609 20.44 -5.77 -0.39
CA SER A 609 20.51 -4.31 -0.35
C SER A 609 20.78 -3.73 -1.73
N THR A 610 20.08 -2.64 -2.07
CA THR A 610 20.40 -1.85 -3.26
C THR A 610 21.65 -1.01 -3.01
N SER A 611 22.59 -1.07 -3.91
CA SER A 611 23.84 -0.33 -3.90
C SER A 611 24.08 0.38 -5.22
N TYR A 612 24.90 1.43 -5.21
CA TYR A 612 25.21 2.23 -6.39
C TYR A 612 26.70 2.25 -6.68
N ILE A 613 27.08 2.20 -7.97
CA ILE A 613 28.43 2.46 -8.44
C ILE A 613 28.41 3.66 -9.36
N TYR A 614 29.01 4.75 -8.93
CA TYR A 614 29.06 6.01 -9.66
C TYR A 614 30.08 5.98 -10.81
N ASP A 615 31.22 5.30 -10.65
CA ASP A 615 32.28 5.22 -11.65
C ASP A 615 31.88 4.44 -12.94
N LEU A 616 30.77 3.72 -12.94
CA LEU A 616 30.26 2.91 -14.03
C LEU A 616 28.94 3.43 -14.60
N LEU A 617 28.79 4.74 -14.76
CA LEU A 617 27.57 5.40 -15.25
C LEU A 617 26.38 5.23 -14.31
N THR A 618 26.60 5.32 -13.03
CA THR A 618 25.57 5.23 -11.98
C THR A 618 24.66 4.01 -12.15
N VAL A 619 25.17 2.84 -11.78
CA VAL A 619 24.40 1.61 -11.83
C VAL A 619 23.90 1.27 -10.44
N ALA A 620 22.55 1.23 -10.31
CA ALA A 620 21.90 0.61 -9.17
C ALA A 620 21.87 -0.91 -9.35
N PHE A 621 22.23 -1.65 -8.32
CA PHE A 621 22.22 -3.12 -8.32
C PHE A 621 21.95 -3.66 -6.93
N VAL A 622 21.43 -4.88 -6.86
CA VAL A 622 21.23 -5.60 -5.60
C VAL A 622 22.43 -6.50 -5.33
N GLN A 623 22.88 -6.49 -4.10
CA GLN A 623 23.88 -7.45 -3.59
C GLN A 623 23.42 -8.00 -2.23
N ASN A 624 23.84 -9.21 -1.91
CA ASN A 624 23.67 -9.77 -0.60
C ASN A 624 24.75 -9.20 0.32
N VAL A 625 24.36 -8.54 1.40
CA VAL A 625 25.27 -7.90 2.34
C VAL A 625 24.94 -8.34 3.76
N GLY A 626 25.90 -8.89 4.43
CA GLY A 626 25.95 -9.07 5.87
C GLY A 626 24.68 -9.62 6.56
N GLN A 627 24.61 -9.33 7.85
CA GLN A 627 23.52 -9.75 8.73
C GLN A 627 22.97 -8.56 9.52
N ALA A 628 21.64 -8.56 9.73
CA ALA A 628 20.97 -7.65 10.65
C ALA A 628 20.12 -8.43 11.66
N THR A 629 19.91 -7.85 12.85
CA THR A 629 19.00 -8.39 13.83
C THR A 629 18.01 -7.28 14.23
N ILE A 630 16.75 -7.64 14.28
CA ILE A 630 15.68 -6.74 14.70
C ILE A 630 14.99 -7.37 15.91
N SER A 631 15.12 -6.73 17.06
CA SER A 631 14.45 -7.16 18.29
C SER A 631 13.37 -6.15 18.67
N GLY A 632 12.23 -6.62 19.19
CA GLY A 632 11.14 -5.72 19.52
C GLY A 632 10.17 -6.25 20.55
N LEU A 633 9.38 -5.29 21.05
CA LEU A 633 8.22 -5.50 21.91
C LEU A 633 7.03 -4.81 21.28
N GLU A 634 5.92 -5.53 21.17
CA GLU A 634 4.63 -4.98 20.77
C GLU A 634 3.61 -5.17 21.88
N LEU A 635 2.76 -4.17 22.09
CA LEU A 635 1.64 -4.21 23.02
C LEU A 635 0.41 -3.60 22.34
N GLU A 636 -0.71 -4.31 22.41
CA GLU A 636 -2.01 -3.85 21.94
C GLU A 636 -3.01 -3.94 23.08
N SER A 637 -3.73 -2.86 23.33
CA SER A 637 -4.72 -2.82 24.41
C SER A 637 -5.98 -2.08 23.97
N TYR A 638 -7.13 -2.67 24.29
CA TYR A 638 -8.45 -2.08 24.06
C TYR A 638 -9.23 -2.09 25.37
N PHE A 639 -9.88 -0.99 25.67
CA PHE A 639 -10.60 -0.78 26.93
C PHE A 639 -12.01 -0.27 26.65
N ASN A 640 -13.03 -1.04 26.98
CA ASN A 640 -14.39 -0.56 27.10
C ASN A 640 -14.62 -0.08 28.55
N ILE A 641 -14.24 1.19 28.81
CA ILE A 641 -14.24 1.79 30.15
C ILE A 641 -15.68 1.93 30.67
N SER A 642 -16.60 2.19 29.77
CA SER A 642 -18.04 2.20 30.01
C SER A 642 -18.80 1.99 28.70
N ASP A 643 -20.09 1.74 28.75
CA ASP A 643 -20.97 1.56 27.56
C ASP A 643 -20.90 2.73 26.54
N SER A 644 -20.30 3.83 26.91
CA SER A 644 -20.19 5.02 26.08
C SER A 644 -18.80 5.63 26.02
N PHE A 645 -17.78 4.92 26.50
CA PHE A 645 -16.39 5.39 26.44
C PHE A 645 -15.43 4.23 26.24
N SER A 646 -14.75 4.21 25.12
CA SER A 646 -13.71 3.26 24.77
C SER A 646 -12.37 3.97 24.51
N ALA A 647 -11.30 3.25 24.71
CA ALA A 647 -9.94 3.70 24.44
C ALA A 647 -9.08 2.53 23.94
N SER A 648 -8.10 2.80 23.11
CA SER A 648 -7.06 1.84 22.74
C SER A 648 -5.69 2.48 22.83
N LEU A 649 -4.69 1.64 23.11
CA LEU A 649 -3.28 2.02 23.07
C LEU A 649 -2.49 0.87 22.44
N MET A 650 -1.77 1.18 21.40
CA MET A 650 -0.83 0.30 20.74
C MET A 650 0.58 0.88 20.85
N LEU A 651 1.56 0.05 21.11
CA LEU A 651 2.98 0.42 21.26
C LEU A 651 3.85 -0.58 20.51
N ALA A 652 4.86 -0.07 19.80
CA ALA A 652 5.96 -0.86 19.26
C ALA A 652 7.29 -0.23 19.69
N LEU A 653 8.18 -1.06 20.22
CA LEU A 653 9.57 -0.73 20.47
C LEU A 653 10.42 -1.64 19.59
N THR A 654 11.34 -1.07 18.82
CA THR A 654 12.13 -1.78 17.81
C THR A 654 13.59 -1.41 17.94
N ASP A 655 14.46 -2.41 17.95
CA ASP A 655 15.92 -2.27 17.98
C ASP A 655 16.52 -2.99 16.76
N PRO A 656 16.72 -2.29 15.62
CA PRO A 656 17.23 -2.84 14.38
C PRO A 656 18.74 -2.58 14.26
N GLU A 657 19.57 -3.61 14.24
CA GLU A 657 21.04 -3.44 14.30
C GLU A 657 21.75 -4.33 13.26
N PHE A 658 22.68 -3.76 12.49
CA PHE A 658 23.62 -4.53 11.68
C PHE A 658 24.62 -5.31 12.55
N LYS A 659 24.80 -6.59 12.29
CA LYS A 659 25.65 -7.48 13.11
C LYS A 659 27.08 -7.60 12.63
N GLU A 660 27.39 -7.06 11.45
CA GLU A 660 28.72 -7.04 10.89
C GLU A 660 28.98 -5.75 10.11
N ASP A 661 30.25 -5.44 9.84
CA ASP A 661 30.66 -4.33 8.99
C ASP A 661 30.32 -4.65 7.54
N ILE A 662 29.64 -3.73 6.85
CA ILE A 662 29.30 -3.85 5.44
C ILE A 662 30.27 -2.98 4.63
N TYR A 663 30.81 -3.56 3.57
CA TYR A 663 31.75 -2.90 2.67
C TYR A 663 31.13 -2.76 1.28
N ASP A 664 31.42 -1.64 0.63
CA ASP A 664 31.08 -1.45 -0.78
C ASP A 664 31.95 -2.35 -1.70
N LEU A 665 31.64 -2.36 -2.99
CA LEU A 665 32.39 -3.17 -3.96
C LEU A 665 33.87 -2.70 -4.15
N GLN A 666 34.21 -1.51 -3.69
CA GLN A 666 35.56 -0.98 -3.65
C GLN A 666 36.31 -1.38 -2.37
N GLY A 667 35.62 -2.06 -1.44
CA GLY A 667 36.19 -2.46 -0.15
C GLY A 667 36.25 -1.34 0.89
N GLN A 668 35.49 -0.25 0.70
CA GLN A 668 35.35 0.81 1.67
C GLN A 668 34.21 0.46 2.63
N LEU A 669 34.39 0.78 3.91
CA LEU A 669 33.35 0.58 4.92
C LEU A 669 32.17 1.52 4.63
N SER A 670 31.00 0.96 4.26
CA SER A 670 29.77 1.71 4.01
C SER A 670 28.87 1.74 5.23
N THR A 671 28.72 0.62 5.93
CA THR A 671 27.86 0.53 7.12
C THR A 671 28.63 -0.16 8.25
N PRO A 672 28.99 0.56 9.33
CA PRO A 672 29.63 -0.05 10.50
C PRO A 672 28.68 -1.02 11.21
N LYS A 673 29.23 -2.09 11.76
CA LYS A 673 28.56 -2.95 12.72
C LYS A 673 28.00 -2.10 13.88
N GLY A 674 26.74 -2.39 14.30
CA GLY A 674 26.05 -1.68 15.36
C GLY A 674 25.22 -0.49 14.88
N ASN A 675 25.33 -0.11 13.61
CA ASN A 675 24.41 0.87 13.03
C ASN A 675 23.00 0.31 12.92
N GLN A 676 22.01 1.19 13.00
CA GLN A 676 20.60 0.84 12.82
C GLN A 676 20.22 0.81 11.33
N LEU A 677 19.21 0.01 11.01
CA LEU A 677 18.58 0.03 9.70
C LEU A 677 17.95 1.40 9.43
N ALA A 678 18.03 1.85 8.18
CA ALA A 678 17.46 3.12 7.75
C ALA A 678 15.93 3.12 7.82
N TYR A 679 15.34 4.28 8.10
CA TYR A 679 13.90 4.52 8.16
C TYR A 679 13.13 3.70 9.21
N VAL A 680 13.80 3.19 10.22
CA VAL A 680 13.19 2.41 11.29
C VAL A 680 13.17 3.23 12.59
N PRO A 681 11.99 3.73 13.02
CA PRO A 681 11.83 4.35 14.31
C PRO A 681 12.01 3.32 15.43
N THR A 682 12.71 3.71 16.51
CA THR A 682 12.91 2.82 17.65
C THR A 682 11.70 2.71 18.56
N GLU A 683 10.79 3.67 18.48
CA GLU A 683 9.57 3.71 19.29
C GLU A 683 8.41 4.33 18.50
N GLN A 684 7.26 3.69 18.55
CA GLN A 684 6.03 4.17 17.94
C GLN A 684 4.85 3.86 18.87
N PHE A 685 3.85 4.73 18.94
CA PHE A 685 2.59 4.40 19.57
C PHE A 685 1.41 5.06 18.88
N VAL A 686 0.26 4.44 19.03
CA VAL A 686 -1.05 4.95 18.59
C VAL A 686 -2.02 4.87 19.76
N MET A 687 -2.71 5.96 20.05
CA MET A 687 -3.75 6.05 21.07
C MET A 687 -5.03 6.54 20.41
N SER A 688 -6.13 5.84 20.68
CA SER A 688 -7.47 6.25 20.24
C SER A 688 -8.40 6.35 21.43
N MET A 689 -9.30 7.31 21.41
CA MET A 689 -10.37 7.49 22.41
C MET A 689 -11.66 7.82 21.71
N ASN A 690 -12.73 7.11 22.06
CA ASN A 690 -14.08 7.36 21.54
C ASN A 690 -15.06 7.57 22.69
N LYS A 691 -15.90 8.58 22.57
CA LYS A 691 -16.99 8.89 23.52
C LYS A 691 -18.31 9.03 22.81
N ASP A 692 -19.24 8.12 23.06
CA ASP A 692 -20.60 8.14 22.59
C ASP A 692 -21.52 8.89 23.57
N PHE A 693 -22.49 9.61 23.03
CA PHE A 693 -23.48 10.35 23.78
C PHE A 693 -24.71 10.65 22.92
N VAL A 694 -25.78 11.17 23.51
CA VAL A 694 -27.03 11.46 22.81
C VAL A 694 -27.25 12.96 22.72
N ILE A 695 -27.46 13.49 21.49
CA ILE A 695 -27.87 14.88 21.25
C ILE A 695 -29.22 14.89 20.57
N ARG A 696 -30.24 15.51 21.19
CA ARG A 696 -31.57 15.67 20.63
C ARG A 696 -32.18 14.36 20.06
N ASN A 697 -32.05 13.25 20.79
CA ASN A 697 -32.47 11.90 20.44
C ASN A 697 -31.71 11.28 19.24
N ARG A 698 -30.53 11.74 18.93
CA ARG A 698 -29.62 11.13 17.96
C ARG A 698 -28.34 10.69 18.68
N ASP A 699 -27.87 9.52 18.35
CA ASP A 699 -26.59 9.06 18.82
C ASP A 699 -25.49 9.91 18.18
N ALA A 700 -24.53 10.30 18.97
CA ALA A 700 -23.42 11.15 18.57
C ALA A 700 -22.14 10.64 19.21
N TYR A 701 -21.02 10.91 18.59
CA TYR A 701 -19.72 10.55 19.10
C TYR A 701 -18.71 11.68 18.93
N ILE A 702 -17.68 11.62 19.73
CA ILE A 702 -16.42 12.34 19.56
C ILE A 702 -15.29 11.35 19.64
N SER A 703 -14.39 11.34 18.66
CA SER A 703 -13.20 10.51 18.65
C SER A 703 -11.94 11.35 18.53
N TYR A 704 -10.88 10.89 19.15
CA TYR A 704 -9.56 11.47 19.09
C TYR A 704 -8.54 10.36 18.88
N ASP A 705 -7.75 10.49 17.82
CA ASP A 705 -6.64 9.61 17.48
C ASP A 705 -5.33 10.38 17.56
N HIS A 706 -4.30 9.76 18.11
CA HIS A 706 -2.96 10.33 18.23
C HIS A 706 -1.92 9.27 17.92
N SER A 707 -1.07 9.54 16.93
CA SER A 707 0.10 8.73 16.62
C SER A 707 1.38 9.48 16.95
N TYR A 708 2.38 8.73 17.40
CA TYR A 708 3.74 9.19 17.63
C TYR A 708 4.72 8.25 16.95
N THR A 709 5.65 8.82 16.22
CA THR A 709 6.76 8.12 15.58
C THR A 709 8.07 8.71 16.10
N GLY A 710 8.93 7.85 16.62
CA GLY A 710 10.25 8.20 17.13
C GLY A 710 11.24 8.63 16.07
N GLU A 711 12.44 9.02 16.48
CA GLU A 711 13.53 9.34 15.58
C GLU A 711 13.99 8.11 14.79
N SER A 712 14.36 8.29 13.52
CA SER A 712 14.93 7.25 12.66
C SER A 712 16.12 7.80 11.87
N TYR A 713 17.04 6.92 11.44
CA TYR A 713 18.13 7.32 10.56
C TYR A 713 17.69 7.35 9.11
N GLN A 714 18.23 8.28 8.32
CA GLN A 714 17.95 8.44 6.89
C GLN A 714 18.71 7.42 6.02
N SER A 715 19.82 6.87 6.54
CA SER A 715 20.64 5.90 5.84
C SER A 715 21.29 4.91 6.81
N SER A 716 21.73 3.78 6.30
CA SER A 716 22.47 2.77 7.07
C SER A 716 23.84 3.26 7.58
N ALA A 717 24.35 4.39 7.07
CA ALA A 717 25.53 5.04 7.60
C ALA A 717 25.29 5.72 8.95
N ASN A 718 24.04 5.98 9.31
CA ASN A 718 23.59 6.64 10.55
C ASN A 718 24.21 8.05 10.74
N THR A 719 24.38 8.79 9.66
CA THR A 719 24.92 10.15 9.71
C THR A 719 23.86 11.21 10.00
N ASP A 720 22.66 11.01 9.46
CA ASP A 720 21.57 11.97 9.52
C ASP A 720 20.28 11.30 10.01
N THR A 721 19.43 12.07 10.69
CA THR A 721 18.19 11.55 11.30
C THR A 721 16.96 12.30 10.82
N ASN A 722 15.83 11.58 10.72
CA ASN A 722 14.49 12.14 10.69
C ASN A 722 14.04 12.37 12.14
N ALA A 723 13.60 13.58 12.45
CA ALA A 723 13.14 13.92 13.78
C ALA A 723 11.83 13.18 14.14
N SER A 724 11.66 12.86 15.41
CA SER A 724 10.38 12.34 15.91
C SER A 724 9.23 13.31 15.67
N TYR A 725 8.01 12.77 15.46
CA TYR A 725 6.81 13.57 15.20
C TYR A 725 5.55 12.94 15.78
N SER A 726 4.49 13.75 15.82
CA SER A 726 3.14 13.31 16.18
C SER A 726 2.12 13.85 15.20
N LEU A 727 1.13 13.03 14.90
CA LEU A 727 -0.09 13.43 14.19
C LEU A 727 -1.29 13.17 15.08
N ALA A 728 -2.32 14.01 14.97
CA ALA A 728 -3.54 13.83 15.76
C ALA A 728 -4.76 14.22 14.94
N ASN A 729 -5.84 13.44 15.08
CA ASN A 729 -7.10 13.65 14.39
C ASN A 729 -8.23 13.75 15.41
N LEU A 730 -9.21 14.61 15.13
CA LEU A 730 -10.40 14.81 15.96
C LEU A 730 -11.64 14.73 15.09
N ARG A 731 -12.62 13.92 15.48
CA ARG A 731 -13.89 13.75 14.77
C ARG A 731 -15.05 13.95 15.70
N PHE A 732 -16.12 14.54 15.17
CA PHE A 732 -17.42 14.68 15.82
C PHE A 732 -18.50 14.26 14.84
N GLY A 733 -19.23 13.19 15.16
CA GLY A 733 -20.28 12.65 14.33
C GLY A 733 -21.64 12.60 15.02
N VAL A 734 -22.68 12.66 14.21
CA VAL A 734 -24.09 12.47 14.62
C VAL A 734 -24.70 11.43 13.70
N ASN A 735 -25.12 10.31 14.27
CA ASN A 735 -25.68 9.16 13.55
C ASN A 735 -27.19 9.35 13.23
N PRO A 736 -27.77 8.54 12.34
CA PRO A 736 -29.19 8.56 12.04
C PRO A 736 -30.06 8.45 13.30
N SER A 737 -31.27 9.00 13.23
CA SER A 737 -32.20 8.86 14.36
C SER A 737 -32.69 7.42 14.49
N SER A 738 -32.56 6.81 15.68
CA SER A 738 -33.08 5.47 16.00
C SER A 738 -34.60 5.32 15.80
N LYS A 739 -35.33 6.45 15.66
CA LYS A 739 -36.73 6.50 15.27
C LYS A 739 -36.81 6.99 13.83
N GLY A 740 -36.51 6.10 12.88
CA GLY A 740 -36.65 6.39 11.46
C GLY A 740 -37.99 7.02 11.15
N SER A 741 -38.02 8.20 10.53
CA SER A 741 -39.20 8.76 9.96
C SER A 741 -39.51 8.01 8.67
N SER A 742 -40.71 7.48 8.54
CA SER A 742 -41.16 6.78 7.33
C SER A 742 -41.36 7.69 6.10
N ASP A 743 -41.06 8.99 6.22
CA ASP A 743 -41.24 9.99 5.17
C ASP A 743 -39.85 10.58 4.77
N ALA A 744 -39.07 9.77 4.03
CA ALA A 744 -37.81 10.23 3.39
C ALA A 744 -38.03 11.13 2.15
N ASP A 745 -39.28 11.51 1.89
CA ASP A 745 -39.66 12.27 0.69
C ASP A 745 -39.33 13.78 0.77
N ASP A 746 -38.81 14.24 1.89
CA ASP A 746 -38.31 15.61 2.04
C ASP A 746 -36.84 15.67 2.56
N ILE A 747 -36.22 16.82 2.37
CA ILE A 747 -34.85 17.08 2.86
C ILE A 747 -34.69 16.83 4.37
N VAL A 748 -35.71 17.06 5.18
CA VAL A 748 -35.68 16.86 6.63
C VAL A 748 -35.67 15.37 6.97
N GLY A 749 -36.50 14.58 6.27
CA GLY A 749 -36.52 13.12 6.38
C GLY A 749 -35.15 12.50 5.97
N PHE A 750 -34.58 12.97 4.86
CA PHE A 750 -33.27 12.57 4.42
C PHE A 750 -32.17 12.84 5.48
N LEU A 751 -32.07 14.07 5.99
CA LEU A 751 -31.10 14.43 7.02
C LEU A 751 -31.33 13.70 8.36
N GLN A 752 -32.54 13.20 8.64
CA GLN A 752 -32.81 12.37 9.82
C GLN A 752 -32.22 10.96 9.71
N ASN A 753 -32.10 10.45 8.49
CA ASN A 753 -31.56 9.12 8.19
C ASN A 753 -30.07 9.13 7.81
N ALA A 754 -29.47 10.31 7.68
CA ALA A 754 -28.04 10.47 7.37
C ALA A 754 -27.17 10.55 8.64
N SER A 755 -25.96 10.02 8.58
CA SER A 755 -24.87 10.38 9.48
C SER A 755 -24.18 11.65 8.96
N LEU A 756 -23.84 12.53 9.89
CA LEU A 756 -23.08 13.74 9.61
C LEU A 756 -21.83 13.76 10.50
N GLU A 757 -20.69 13.95 9.92
CA GLU A 757 -19.42 14.04 10.64
C GLU A 757 -18.68 15.33 10.27
N VAL A 758 -18.11 16.00 11.25
CA VAL A 758 -17.11 17.04 11.08
C VAL A 758 -15.79 16.46 11.57
N TYR A 759 -14.76 16.57 10.79
CA TYR A 759 -13.44 16.09 11.15
C TYR A 759 -12.37 17.18 11.05
N LEU A 760 -11.32 16.99 11.81
CA LEU A 760 -10.10 17.82 11.81
C LEU A 760 -8.92 16.85 11.83
N GLU A 761 -8.25 16.70 10.68
CA GLU A 761 -7.04 15.90 10.54
C GLU A 761 -5.81 16.76 10.72
N ASN A 762 -4.72 16.12 11.15
CA ASN A 762 -3.47 16.81 11.49
C ASN A 762 -3.73 18.09 12.34
N VAL A 763 -4.39 17.91 13.49
CA VAL A 763 -4.83 19.01 14.39
C VAL A 763 -3.75 20.06 14.65
N HIS A 764 -2.50 19.62 14.73
CA HIS A 764 -1.35 20.48 15.06
C HIS A 764 -0.73 21.16 13.82
N ASP A 765 -1.21 20.86 12.62
CA ASP A 765 -0.61 21.31 11.34
C ASP A 765 0.88 20.96 11.26
N SER A 766 1.20 19.75 11.71
CA SER A 766 2.57 19.24 11.70
C SER A 766 3.02 18.98 10.27
N ASP A 767 4.29 19.29 9.97
CA ASP A 767 4.95 18.99 8.70
C ASP A 767 6.24 18.20 8.98
N PRO A 768 6.11 16.91 9.40
CA PRO A 768 7.26 16.06 9.65
C PRO A 768 7.98 15.72 8.35
N THR A 769 9.25 15.37 8.46
CA THR A 769 9.98 14.70 7.39
C THR A 769 9.71 13.20 7.48
N LEU A 770 8.96 12.67 6.52
CA LEU A 770 8.63 11.25 6.43
C LEU A 770 9.74 10.47 5.70
N GLY A 771 10.29 11.05 4.64
CA GLY A 771 11.40 10.53 3.86
C GLY A 771 12.31 11.66 3.37
N ILE A 772 13.58 11.35 3.12
CA ILE A 772 14.53 12.24 2.44
C ILE A 772 15.17 11.46 1.30
N TYR A 773 15.25 12.10 0.16
CA TYR A 773 15.91 11.60 -1.03
C TYR A 773 17.00 12.59 -1.44
N ASP A 774 18.19 12.08 -1.64
CA ASP A 774 19.33 12.86 -2.16
C ASP A 774 19.77 12.28 -3.50
N ASP A 775 19.25 12.85 -4.56
CA ASP A 775 19.67 12.54 -5.92
C ASP A 775 20.85 13.44 -6.31
N PHE A 776 22.04 13.10 -5.81
CA PHE A 776 23.30 13.77 -6.12
C PHE A 776 23.30 15.28 -5.79
N GLY A 777 22.76 15.62 -4.63
CA GLY A 777 22.70 17.00 -4.15
C GLY A 777 21.38 17.72 -4.46
N ASP A 778 20.47 17.12 -5.21
CA ASP A 778 19.07 17.53 -5.27
C ASP A 778 18.32 16.87 -4.10
N VAL A 779 18.32 17.57 -2.95
CA VAL A 779 17.78 17.01 -1.70
C VAL A 779 16.31 17.34 -1.60
N ARG A 780 15.50 16.30 -1.66
CA ARG A 780 14.03 16.34 -1.57
C ARG A 780 13.56 15.65 -0.30
N ARG A 781 12.43 16.08 0.23
CA ARG A 781 11.76 15.42 1.34
C ARG A 781 10.27 15.23 1.08
N THR A 782 9.69 14.16 1.61
CA THR A 782 8.24 14.00 1.73
C THR A 782 7.77 14.48 3.10
N GLY A 783 6.63 15.16 3.13
CA GLY A 783 5.97 15.67 4.33
C GLY A 783 4.56 15.09 4.48
N SER A 784 3.89 15.36 5.59
CA SER A 784 2.48 15.00 5.76
C SER A 784 1.56 16.06 5.16
N LYS A 785 0.35 15.60 4.79
CA LYS A 785 -0.75 16.51 4.43
C LYS A 785 -1.00 17.53 5.54
N PRO A 786 -1.22 18.81 5.23
CA PRO A 786 -1.52 19.86 6.21
C PRO A 786 -2.83 19.57 6.98
N ARG A 787 -3.05 20.37 8.02
CA ARG A 787 -4.32 20.30 8.74
C ARG A 787 -5.49 20.48 7.78
N THR A 788 -6.41 19.51 7.81
CA THR A 788 -7.62 19.50 6.98
C THR A 788 -8.85 19.53 7.87
N ILE A 789 -9.80 20.42 7.58
CA ILE A 789 -11.11 20.46 8.22
C ILE A 789 -12.15 20.08 7.19
N GLY A 790 -13.00 19.10 7.52
CA GLY A 790 -13.98 18.63 6.56
C GLY A 790 -15.31 18.21 7.15
N LEU A 791 -16.22 17.95 6.24
CA LEU A 791 -17.57 17.46 6.49
C LEU A 791 -17.81 16.20 5.68
N ARG A 792 -18.34 15.17 6.32
CA ARG A 792 -18.77 13.92 5.69
C ARG A 792 -20.26 13.68 5.93
N LEU A 793 -20.95 13.28 4.87
CA LEU A 793 -22.32 12.82 4.88
C LEU A 793 -22.35 11.35 4.47
N ARG A 794 -22.90 10.48 5.32
CA ARG A 794 -23.15 9.06 5.00
C ARG A 794 -24.63 8.77 4.98
N TYR A 795 -25.05 7.96 4.03
CA TYR A 795 -26.42 7.48 3.96
C TYR A 795 -26.45 5.99 3.62
N ARG A 796 -27.24 5.24 4.39
CA ARG A 796 -27.44 3.79 4.20
C ARG A 796 -28.95 3.52 4.03
N PHE A 797 -29.32 2.63 3.08
CA PHE A 797 -30.68 2.28 2.72
C PHE A 797 -31.09 0.94 3.28
#